data_6a67003e4c95fe7b05db30b7ba121746
#
_entry.id   6a67003e4c95fe7b05db30b7ba121746
#
_cell.length_a   1.000
_cell.length_b   1.000
_cell.length_c   1.000
_cell.angle_alpha   90.00
_cell.angle_beta   90.00
_cell.angle_gamma   90.00
#
_symmetry.space_group_name_H-M   'P 1'
#
loop_
_entity.id
_entity.type
_entity.pdbx_description
1 polymer ?
#
loop_
_entity_poly.entity_id
_entity_poly.type
_entity_poly.pdbx_seq_one_letter_code
_entity_poly.pdbx_strand_id
1 'polypeptide(L)'
;MRILFAPPLFAASMLLAPACAAAAVATPAASVQAAETPSAQAAQLYERDWQWQLRHAPEKATALGEHRYNAWLADTTLAGRTATLAHERAMLAAAQAIDRTQLAGEDQVSWNLFVADKERLIAALALTPFDPLPITAYDGLQVRLPRLVAQMPFATDADYLTYLARLQALPAHVDGLLEQLRAGREANWTIPKAAIAPVPDALRALREKLIDGPLGAPFQRIPATIAPEVREQLRAAGKAALSDLVAPSLRKLEDYLRQGYVPAARDSIGAAALPGGPAWYAQLVKHGTTTDMTPAQVHALGLQEVARLRAEIERLIPRTGFRGGFPEFIAFARSDRRLFFNDPAALLDRYRRTLALAQARVGRVATLVPAAGIVVKPMGAASGSGQPAAYYEAGSAERTAALVVDTARLDARPIWQVDTIALHEAVPGHHLQAARASELDLPAFRRHGWYDAFGEGWATYAEGLGPELGLFQDPFSLFGHLNEEMFRAARLVVDTGIHALGWSRQQAIDYLTTHTANPLRDNEAEVDRYIARPGQALAYQIGHLRILALRTQARAALGELFDLRRFHDNLLGGGALPLPELDRRVKRWIAAEKDPATRAGGKADAAAEFGAASEPAPTWEPAFEFDFVLDGELPAGYDPGPSPDFEPPAASAPAPASKSYRAPAWVE
;
A
#
# COMPACT_ATOMS: atom_id res chain seq x y z
N MET A 1 -21.70 -34.51 29.36
CA MET A 1 -20.91 -34.63 30.57
C MET A 1 -20.23 -33.30 30.82
N ARG A 2 -20.80 -32.48 31.71
CA ARG A 2 -20.32 -31.13 32.01
C ARG A 2 -19.12 -31.24 32.96
N ILE A 3 -17.97 -30.69 32.57
CA ILE A 3 -16.83 -30.52 33.47
C ILE A 3 -16.75 -29.03 33.79
N LEU A 4 -17.11 -28.74 35.06
CA LEU A 4 -16.94 -27.45 35.73
C LEU A 4 -15.47 -27.37 36.22
N PHE A 5 -14.74 -26.35 35.86
CA PHE A 5 -13.48 -25.98 36.50
C PHE A 5 -13.73 -24.85 37.50
N ALA A 6 -13.49 -25.15 38.80
CA ALA A 6 -13.45 -24.18 39.88
C ALA A 6 -12.00 -23.63 40.04
N PRO A 7 -11.83 -22.36 40.46
CA PRO A 7 -10.50 -21.81 40.72
C PRO A 7 -9.98 -22.22 42.13
N PRO A 8 -8.66 -22.33 42.34
CA PRO A 8 -8.09 -22.62 43.64
C PRO A 8 -8.07 -21.39 44.56
N LEU A 9 -8.63 -21.58 45.77
CA LEU A 9 -8.51 -20.70 46.93
C LEU A 9 -7.07 -20.79 47.48
N PHE A 10 -6.40 -19.65 47.62
CA PHE A 10 -5.21 -19.56 48.47
C PHE A 10 -5.60 -19.22 49.91
N ALA A 11 -5.26 -20.13 50.83
CA ALA A 11 -5.43 -19.98 52.25
C ALA A 11 -4.36 -19.06 52.85
N ALA A 12 -4.80 -18.15 53.68
CA ALA A 12 -3.96 -17.32 54.54
C ALA A 12 -3.50 -18.10 55.75
N SER A 13 -2.21 -18.12 56.04
CA SER A 13 -1.65 -18.58 57.33
C SER A 13 -1.03 -17.39 58.04
N MET A 14 -1.66 -16.99 59.15
CA MET A 14 -1.09 -16.13 60.22
C MET A 14 -0.11 -16.93 61.07
N LEU A 15 1.05 -16.39 61.38
CA LEU A 15 1.78 -16.67 62.61
C LEU A 15 2.76 -15.55 63.03
N LEU A 16 2.42 -14.98 64.18
CA LEU A 16 3.22 -14.44 65.27
C LEU A 16 4.58 -13.75 65.04
N ALA A 17 4.62 -12.53 65.51
CA ALA A 17 5.82 -11.74 65.84
C ALA A 17 6.50 -12.25 67.15
N PRO A 18 7.79 -11.95 67.31
CA PRO A 18 8.21 -11.26 68.52
C PRO A 18 9.08 -10.01 68.29
N ALA A 19 9.18 -9.21 69.34
CA ALA A 19 9.52 -7.85 69.48
C ALA A 19 11.02 -7.51 69.48
N CYS A 20 11.30 -6.25 69.13
CA CYS A 20 12.32 -5.34 69.61
C CYS A 20 13.80 -5.53 69.31
N ALA A 21 14.31 -4.74 68.35
CA ALA A 21 15.58 -4.01 68.54
C ALA A 21 15.49 -2.67 67.77
N ALA A 22 15.59 -1.59 68.50
CA ALA A 22 15.63 -0.22 67.90
C ALA A 22 16.99 -0.04 67.20
N ALA A 23 16.94 -0.15 65.86
CA ALA A 23 18.02 0.37 65.00
C ALA A 23 17.58 1.70 64.41
N ALA A 24 18.43 2.69 64.55
CA ALA A 24 18.23 4.02 63.99
C ALA A 24 17.93 3.92 62.48
N VAL A 25 16.71 4.27 62.09
CA VAL A 25 16.30 4.36 60.71
C VAL A 25 16.98 5.58 60.08
N ALA A 26 18.07 5.34 59.34
CA ALA A 26 18.52 6.33 58.38
C ALA A 26 17.37 6.41 57.32
N THR A 27 16.75 7.60 57.27
CA THR A 27 15.81 7.96 56.19
C THR A 27 16.53 7.74 54.87
N PRO A 28 16.06 6.89 53.96
CA PRO A 28 16.61 6.84 52.63
C PRO A 28 16.37 8.20 52.01
N ALA A 29 17.47 8.88 51.59
CA ALA A 29 17.37 10.05 50.77
C ALA A 29 16.42 9.69 49.58
N ALA A 30 15.32 10.43 49.47
CA ALA A 30 14.44 10.29 48.32
C ALA A 30 15.31 10.51 47.10
N SER A 31 15.56 9.45 46.35
CA SER A 31 16.17 9.54 45.04
C SER A 31 15.27 10.46 44.23
N VAL A 32 15.72 11.69 44.02
CA VAL A 32 15.09 12.57 43.01
C VAL A 32 15.25 11.84 41.72
N GLN A 33 14.18 11.14 41.29
CA GLN A 33 14.10 10.61 39.92
C GLN A 33 14.33 11.82 39.02
N ALA A 34 15.46 11.82 38.31
CA ALA A 34 15.73 12.84 37.31
C ALA A 34 14.50 12.94 36.39
N ALA A 35 13.96 14.13 36.22
CA ALA A 35 12.82 14.32 35.32
C ALA A 35 13.17 13.76 33.96
N GLU A 36 12.32 12.89 33.44
CA GLU A 36 12.52 12.22 32.17
C GLU A 36 12.61 13.24 31.03
N THR A 37 13.60 13.11 30.15
CA THR A 37 13.79 14.07 29.05
C THR A 37 12.59 14.02 28.09
N PRO A 38 12.23 15.13 27.42
CA PRO A 38 11.16 15.15 26.41
C PRO A 38 11.32 14.08 25.32
N SER A 39 12.55 13.77 24.87
CA SER A 39 12.83 12.69 23.93
C SER A 39 12.46 11.32 24.52
N ALA A 40 12.80 11.05 25.78
CA ALA A 40 12.43 9.80 26.44
C ALA A 40 10.91 9.68 26.64
N GLN A 41 10.24 10.75 27.02
CA GLN A 41 8.78 10.82 27.14
C GLN A 41 8.09 10.54 25.80
N ALA A 42 8.61 11.13 24.72
CA ALA A 42 8.10 10.91 23.36
C ALA A 42 8.29 9.45 22.92
N ALA A 43 9.48 8.88 23.13
CA ALA A 43 9.76 7.48 22.79
C ALA A 43 8.82 6.51 23.52
N GLN A 44 8.57 6.71 24.81
CA GLN A 44 7.62 5.89 25.57
C GLN A 44 6.17 6.07 25.10
N LEU A 45 5.79 7.30 24.70
CA LEU A 45 4.47 7.56 24.13
C LEU A 45 4.27 6.78 22.83
N TYR A 46 5.27 6.80 21.92
CA TYR A 46 5.20 6.09 20.64
C TYR A 46 5.13 4.58 20.85
N GLU A 47 5.93 4.03 21.77
CA GLU A 47 5.90 2.60 22.07
C GLU A 47 4.56 2.17 22.68
N ARG A 48 4.01 2.95 23.62
CA ARG A 48 2.70 2.68 24.22
C ARG A 48 1.58 2.68 23.16
N ASP A 49 1.58 3.66 22.26
CA ASP A 49 0.63 3.74 21.17
C ASP A 49 0.80 2.57 20.18
N TRP A 50 2.05 2.23 19.85
CA TRP A 50 2.37 1.11 18.97
C TRP A 50 1.88 -0.22 19.52
N GLN A 51 2.09 -0.50 20.80
CA GLN A 51 1.59 -1.72 21.46
C GLN A 51 0.06 -1.74 21.47
N TRP A 52 -0.57 -0.58 21.66
CA TRP A 52 -2.03 -0.48 21.56
C TRP A 52 -2.51 -0.79 20.12
N GLN A 53 -1.87 -0.22 19.10
CA GLN A 53 -2.20 -0.49 17.69
C GLN A 53 -2.07 -1.97 17.34
N LEU A 54 -0.97 -2.63 17.73
CA LEU A 54 -0.76 -4.07 17.47
C LEU A 54 -1.86 -4.93 18.11
N ARG A 55 -2.30 -4.56 19.30
CA ARG A 55 -3.37 -5.26 20.01
C ARG A 55 -4.74 -5.07 19.34
N HIS A 56 -5.04 -3.88 18.84
CA HIS A 56 -6.36 -3.53 18.29
C HIS A 56 -6.45 -3.73 16.77
N ALA A 57 -5.32 -3.96 16.11
CA ALA A 57 -5.22 -4.38 14.72
C ALA A 57 -4.41 -5.69 14.61
N PRO A 58 -4.91 -6.81 15.18
CA PRO A 58 -4.18 -8.07 15.28
C PRO A 58 -3.83 -8.66 13.91
N GLU A 59 -4.59 -8.36 12.86
CA GLU A 59 -4.28 -8.75 11.50
C GLU A 59 -3.01 -8.06 10.99
N LYS A 60 -2.84 -6.76 11.30
CA LYS A 60 -1.61 -6.00 11.02
C LYS A 60 -0.43 -6.57 11.80
N ALA A 61 -0.64 -6.89 13.09
CA ALA A 61 0.39 -7.51 13.92
C ALA A 61 0.88 -8.84 13.30
N THR A 62 -0.04 -9.71 12.88
CA THR A 62 0.29 -10.97 12.19
C THR A 62 1.10 -10.73 10.91
N ALA A 63 0.71 -9.74 10.08
CA ALA A 63 1.41 -9.41 8.84
C ALA A 63 2.86 -8.95 9.09
N LEU A 64 3.10 -8.27 10.22
CA LEU A 64 4.43 -7.82 10.66
C LEU A 64 5.27 -8.94 11.33
N GLY A 65 4.71 -10.15 11.52
CA GLY A 65 5.36 -11.24 12.23
C GLY A 65 5.24 -11.16 13.75
N GLU A 66 4.35 -10.31 14.27
CA GLU A 66 4.06 -10.23 15.70
C GLU A 66 2.93 -11.20 16.05
N HIS A 67 3.28 -12.32 16.66
CA HIS A 67 2.37 -13.45 16.86
C HIS A 67 1.56 -13.41 18.17
N ARG A 68 1.87 -12.49 19.08
CA ARG A 68 1.17 -12.37 20.39
C ARG A 68 -0.35 -12.20 20.27
N TYR A 69 -0.80 -11.67 19.14
CA TYR A 69 -2.21 -11.34 18.90
C TYR A 69 -2.87 -12.25 17.85
N ASN A 70 -2.22 -13.34 17.44
CA ASN A 70 -2.72 -14.25 16.41
C ASN A 70 -4.03 -14.96 16.78
N ALA A 71 -4.42 -14.98 18.07
CA ALA A 71 -5.69 -15.53 18.52
C ALA A 71 -6.89 -14.58 18.29
N TRP A 72 -6.65 -13.32 17.92
CA TRP A 72 -7.68 -12.28 17.90
C TRP A 72 -7.97 -11.80 16.49
N LEU A 73 -9.14 -11.17 16.34
CA LEU A 73 -9.55 -10.33 15.21
C LEU A 73 -9.85 -8.91 15.73
N ALA A 74 -9.74 -7.92 14.87
CA ALA A 74 -10.06 -6.54 15.20
C ALA A 74 -11.54 -6.40 15.63
N ASP A 75 -11.80 -5.54 16.60
CA ASP A 75 -13.17 -5.16 16.99
C ASP A 75 -13.76 -4.24 15.92
N THR A 76 -14.73 -4.76 15.17
CA THR A 76 -15.42 -4.06 14.08
C THR A 76 -16.71 -3.37 14.52
N THR A 77 -17.04 -3.36 15.82
CA THR A 77 -18.25 -2.73 16.34
C THR A 77 -18.17 -1.18 16.31
N LEU A 78 -19.34 -0.50 16.40
CA LEU A 78 -19.39 0.95 16.57
C LEU A 78 -18.73 1.38 17.90
N ALA A 79 -18.83 0.55 18.92
CA ALA A 79 -18.18 0.77 20.22
C ALA A 79 -16.64 0.70 20.08
N GLY A 80 -16.11 -0.28 19.35
CA GLY A 80 -14.68 -0.39 19.03
C GLY A 80 -14.17 0.83 18.28
N ARG A 81 -14.92 1.33 17.28
CA ARG A 81 -14.60 2.56 16.57
C ARG A 81 -14.56 3.79 17.49
N THR A 82 -15.54 3.90 18.40
CA THR A 82 -15.61 4.97 19.40
C THR A 82 -14.41 4.90 20.36
N ALA A 83 -14.05 3.71 20.81
CA ALA A 83 -12.87 3.49 21.67
C ALA A 83 -11.56 3.88 20.94
N THR A 84 -11.45 3.57 19.64
CA THR A 84 -10.31 3.99 18.81
C THR A 84 -10.22 5.51 18.76
N LEU A 85 -11.32 6.21 18.47
CA LEU A 85 -11.35 7.68 18.46
C LEU A 85 -10.93 8.30 19.80
N ALA A 86 -11.39 7.72 20.92
CA ALA A 86 -11.04 8.16 22.25
C ALA A 86 -9.54 7.95 22.55
N HIS A 87 -8.97 6.82 22.14
CA HIS A 87 -7.55 6.52 22.26
C HIS A 87 -6.71 7.53 21.45
N GLU A 88 -7.06 7.78 20.19
CA GLU A 88 -6.32 8.69 19.33
C GLU A 88 -6.30 10.11 19.88
N ARG A 89 -7.42 10.59 20.45
CA ARG A 89 -7.49 11.88 21.15
C ARG A 89 -6.61 11.92 22.39
N ALA A 90 -6.59 10.84 23.17
CA ALA A 90 -5.73 10.76 24.36
C ALA A 90 -4.24 10.77 23.98
N MET A 91 -3.85 10.08 22.91
CA MET A 91 -2.48 10.06 22.43
C MET A 91 -2.05 11.42 21.86
N LEU A 92 -2.94 12.12 21.15
CA LEU A 92 -2.69 13.47 20.68
C LEU A 92 -2.47 14.43 21.87
N ALA A 93 -3.35 14.42 22.86
CA ALA A 93 -3.22 15.25 24.04
C ALA A 93 -1.91 14.98 24.82
N ALA A 94 -1.53 13.70 24.94
CA ALA A 94 -0.27 13.31 25.58
C ALA A 94 0.96 13.79 24.78
N ALA A 95 0.91 13.73 23.45
CA ALA A 95 1.99 14.27 22.61
C ALA A 95 2.12 15.78 22.72
N GLN A 96 1.00 16.51 22.73
CA GLN A 96 0.98 17.98 22.87
C GLN A 96 1.44 18.46 24.24
N ALA A 97 1.41 17.62 25.27
CA ALA A 97 1.95 17.94 26.61
C ALA A 97 3.49 17.88 26.66
N ILE A 98 4.15 17.26 25.67
CA ILE A 98 5.61 17.19 25.58
C ILE A 98 6.15 18.53 25.05
N ASP A 99 7.16 19.09 25.70
CA ASP A 99 7.80 20.33 25.23
C ASP A 99 8.58 20.11 23.93
N ARG A 100 7.90 20.37 22.81
CA ARG A 100 8.44 20.23 21.45
C ARG A 100 9.73 21.05 21.23
N THR A 101 9.92 22.14 21.93
CA THR A 101 11.09 23.03 21.72
C THR A 101 12.40 22.40 22.18
N GLN A 102 12.31 21.35 23.01
CA GLN A 102 13.46 20.59 23.50
C GLN A 102 13.73 19.35 22.62
N LEU A 103 12.89 19.08 21.60
CA LEU A 103 13.12 18.00 20.64
C LEU A 103 13.95 18.53 19.46
N ALA A 104 14.91 17.75 18.99
CA ALA A 104 15.77 18.10 17.87
C ALA A 104 15.93 16.92 16.88
N GLY A 105 16.41 17.19 15.67
CA GLY A 105 16.71 16.16 14.69
C GLY A 105 15.55 15.22 14.39
N GLU A 106 15.81 13.92 14.44
CA GLU A 106 14.78 12.88 14.15
C GLU A 106 13.72 12.76 15.25
N ASP A 107 14.00 13.17 16.50
CA ASP A 107 12.97 13.19 17.56
C ASP A 107 11.90 14.22 17.26
N GLN A 108 12.29 15.41 16.79
CA GLN A 108 11.36 16.46 16.39
C GLN A 108 10.53 16.02 15.15
N VAL A 109 11.16 15.35 14.18
CA VAL A 109 10.45 14.78 13.01
C VAL A 109 9.44 13.74 13.48
N SER A 110 9.85 12.81 14.35
CA SER A 110 8.97 11.76 14.90
C SER A 110 7.76 12.35 15.63
N TRP A 111 7.99 13.40 16.45
CA TRP A 111 6.91 14.08 17.15
C TRP A 111 5.93 14.77 16.19
N ASN A 112 6.45 15.48 15.17
CA ASN A 112 5.62 16.14 14.18
C ASN A 112 4.74 15.12 13.41
N LEU A 113 5.32 13.99 13.02
CA LEU A 113 4.61 12.93 12.30
C LEU A 113 3.55 12.29 13.20
N PHE A 114 3.90 11.98 14.44
CA PHE A 114 2.98 11.38 15.39
C PHE A 114 1.75 12.27 15.60
N VAL A 115 1.95 13.55 15.85
CA VAL A 115 0.86 14.53 16.03
C VAL A 115 0.01 14.63 14.75
N ALA A 116 0.63 14.81 13.60
CA ALA A 116 -0.08 14.93 12.32
C ALA A 116 -0.89 13.67 11.99
N ASP A 117 -0.36 12.47 12.28
CA ASP A 117 -1.08 11.21 12.07
C ASP A 117 -2.28 11.06 13.01
N LYS A 118 -2.14 11.46 14.29
CA LYS A 118 -3.25 11.48 15.24
C LYS A 118 -4.35 12.46 14.81
N GLU A 119 -3.99 13.68 14.43
CA GLU A 119 -4.95 14.69 13.93
C GLU A 119 -5.70 14.17 12.69
N ARG A 120 -4.98 13.59 11.73
CA ARG A 120 -5.52 13.03 10.50
C ARG A 120 -6.49 11.88 10.78
N LEU A 121 -6.12 10.95 11.67
CA LEU A 121 -6.96 9.80 12.01
C LEU A 121 -8.19 10.23 12.82
N ILE A 122 -8.04 11.16 13.76
CA ILE A 122 -9.16 11.76 14.51
C ILE A 122 -10.15 12.41 13.54
N ALA A 123 -9.67 13.19 12.57
CA ALA A 123 -10.53 13.83 11.57
C ALA A 123 -11.31 12.79 10.74
N ALA A 124 -10.64 11.70 10.32
CA ALA A 124 -11.29 10.63 9.56
C ALA A 124 -12.33 9.86 10.40
N LEU A 125 -12.00 9.53 11.66
CA LEU A 125 -12.91 8.81 12.55
C LEU A 125 -14.10 9.66 13.01
N ALA A 126 -13.92 10.97 13.13
CA ALA A 126 -14.96 11.90 13.56
C ALA A 126 -15.96 12.25 12.46
N LEU A 127 -15.63 12.01 11.18
CA LEU A 127 -16.48 12.35 10.06
C LEU A 127 -17.79 11.52 10.03
N THR A 128 -17.68 10.23 10.34
CA THR A 128 -18.83 9.32 10.45
C THR A 128 -18.69 8.43 11.66
N PRO A 129 -19.79 8.11 12.38
CA PRO A 129 -19.75 7.21 13.54
C PRO A 129 -19.55 5.74 13.13
N PHE A 130 -19.56 5.43 11.83
CA PHE A 130 -19.36 4.11 11.25
C PHE A 130 -18.25 4.15 10.20
N ASP A 131 -17.77 2.97 9.78
CA ASP A 131 -16.88 2.83 8.64
C ASP A 131 -17.70 2.99 7.33
N PRO A 132 -17.40 3.97 6.46
CA PRO A 132 -18.10 4.14 5.19
C PRO A 132 -17.97 2.98 4.22
N LEU A 133 -16.89 2.19 4.30
CA LEU A 133 -16.57 1.11 3.38
C LEU A 133 -16.08 -0.15 4.13
N PRO A 134 -16.88 -0.73 5.06
CA PRO A 134 -16.42 -1.81 5.93
C PRO A 134 -16.14 -3.12 5.17
N ILE A 135 -16.75 -3.29 3.99
CA ILE A 135 -16.56 -4.44 3.11
C ILE A 135 -16.85 -4.06 1.65
N THR A 136 -15.92 -4.41 0.75
CA THR A 136 -16.08 -4.24 -0.70
C THR A 136 -15.56 -5.49 -1.42
N ALA A 137 -15.74 -5.55 -2.74
CA ALA A 137 -15.17 -6.62 -3.56
C ALA A 137 -13.62 -6.67 -3.49
N TYR A 138 -12.97 -5.52 -3.26
CA TYR A 138 -11.51 -5.39 -3.20
C TYR A 138 -10.93 -5.50 -1.79
N ASP A 139 -11.72 -5.13 -0.78
CA ASP A 139 -11.27 -5.10 0.60
C ASP A 139 -12.41 -5.50 1.53
N GLY A 140 -12.39 -6.76 1.94
CA GLY A 140 -13.41 -7.34 2.79
C GLY A 140 -12.95 -8.67 3.37
N LEU A 141 -13.78 -9.23 4.23
CA LEU A 141 -13.49 -10.48 4.94
C LEU A 141 -13.14 -11.63 3.99
N GLN A 142 -13.80 -11.70 2.82
CA GLN A 142 -13.56 -12.71 1.79
C GLN A 142 -12.16 -12.65 1.17
N VAL A 143 -11.51 -11.49 1.24
CA VAL A 143 -10.15 -11.25 0.73
C VAL A 143 -9.13 -11.33 1.86
N ARG A 144 -9.43 -10.65 2.98
CA ARG A 144 -8.49 -10.52 4.11
C ARG A 144 -8.25 -11.83 4.83
N LEU A 145 -9.31 -12.64 5.07
CA LEU A 145 -9.19 -13.85 5.87
C LEU A 145 -8.27 -14.92 5.25
N PRO A 146 -8.35 -15.26 3.95
CA PRO A 146 -7.37 -16.14 3.31
C PRO A 146 -5.92 -15.63 3.34
N ARG A 147 -5.72 -14.32 3.16
CA ARG A 147 -4.39 -13.70 3.24
C ARG A 147 -3.82 -13.78 4.65
N LEU A 148 -4.64 -13.53 5.64
CA LEU A 148 -4.25 -13.60 7.05
C LEU A 148 -3.77 -15.00 7.43
N VAL A 149 -4.51 -16.05 7.03
CA VAL A 149 -4.12 -17.45 7.26
C VAL A 149 -2.78 -17.78 6.61
N ALA A 150 -2.53 -17.28 5.41
CA ALA A 150 -1.27 -17.48 4.72
C ALA A 150 -0.05 -16.82 5.41
N GLN A 151 -0.30 -15.87 6.33
CA GLN A 151 0.73 -15.17 7.09
C GLN A 151 0.94 -15.72 8.52
N MET A 152 0.09 -16.63 8.97
CA MET A 152 0.20 -17.25 10.29
C MET A 152 1.22 -18.40 10.28
N PRO A 153 1.95 -18.63 11.42
CA PRO A 153 2.76 -19.81 11.59
C PRO A 153 1.88 -21.05 11.85
N PHE A 154 2.37 -22.23 11.39
CA PHE A 154 1.72 -23.52 11.59
C PHE A 154 2.79 -24.62 11.85
N ALA A 155 3.77 -24.33 12.71
CA ALA A 155 4.87 -25.23 13.01
C ALA A 155 4.61 -26.10 14.27
N THR A 156 3.89 -25.55 15.25
CA THR A 156 3.64 -26.16 16.57
C THR A 156 2.15 -26.35 16.85
N ASP A 157 1.79 -27.20 17.79
CA ASP A 157 0.40 -27.36 18.27
C ASP A 157 -0.17 -26.05 18.83
N ALA A 158 0.65 -25.23 19.50
CA ALA A 158 0.27 -23.90 19.98
C ALA A 158 -0.17 -22.95 18.85
N ASP A 159 0.46 -23.01 17.67
CA ASP A 159 0.07 -22.23 16.50
C ASP A 159 -1.35 -22.60 16.06
N TYR A 160 -1.65 -23.89 16.01
CA TYR A 160 -2.99 -24.39 15.67
C TYR A 160 -4.05 -24.02 16.69
N LEU A 161 -3.74 -24.10 17.99
CA LEU A 161 -4.65 -23.66 19.05
C LEU A 161 -4.94 -22.16 18.95
N THR A 162 -3.91 -21.38 18.65
CA THR A 162 -4.03 -19.94 18.41
C THR A 162 -4.91 -19.65 17.18
N TYR A 163 -4.74 -20.40 16.09
CA TYR A 163 -5.60 -20.28 14.91
C TYR A 163 -7.06 -20.68 15.21
N LEU A 164 -7.28 -21.76 15.97
CA LEU A 164 -8.63 -22.16 16.44
C LEU A 164 -9.30 -21.03 17.24
N ALA A 165 -8.56 -20.37 18.14
CA ALA A 165 -9.08 -19.23 18.90
C ALA A 165 -9.46 -18.05 17.98
N ARG A 166 -8.68 -17.78 16.93
CA ARG A 166 -9.00 -16.75 15.92
C ARG A 166 -10.26 -17.10 15.13
N LEU A 167 -10.45 -18.37 14.75
CA LEU A 167 -11.69 -18.82 14.11
C LEU A 167 -12.91 -18.69 15.03
N GLN A 168 -12.72 -18.89 16.36
CA GLN A 168 -13.77 -18.68 17.35
C GLN A 168 -14.14 -17.20 17.54
N ALA A 169 -13.26 -16.26 17.24
CA ALA A 169 -13.53 -14.82 17.28
C ALA A 169 -14.35 -14.32 16.06
N LEU A 170 -14.42 -15.09 14.97
CA LEU A 170 -15.03 -14.66 13.71
C LEU A 170 -16.53 -14.30 13.83
N PRO A 171 -17.38 -15.02 14.59
CA PRO A 171 -18.80 -14.64 14.74
C PRO A 171 -18.98 -13.20 15.25
N ALA A 172 -18.24 -12.81 16.30
CA ALA A 172 -18.30 -11.45 16.84
C ALA A 172 -17.79 -10.40 15.86
N HIS A 173 -16.71 -10.69 15.16
CA HIS A 173 -16.18 -9.82 14.09
C HIS A 173 -17.21 -9.59 12.97
N VAL A 174 -17.91 -10.64 12.53
CA VAL A 174 -18.98 -10.54 11.53
C VAL A 174 -20.17 -9.73 12.06
N ASP A 175 -20.52 -9.89 13.34
CA ASP A 175 -21.60 -9.13 13.95
C ASP A 175 -21.30 -7.63 14.00
N GLY A 176 -20.05 -7.24 14.28
CA GLY A 176 -19.60 -5.86 14.19
C GLY A 176 -19.63 -5.32 12.76
N LEU A 177 -19.23 -6.10 11.76
CA LEU A 177 -19.37 -5.69 10.34
C LEU A 177 -20.85 -5.43 9.97
N LEU A 178 -21.76 -6.28 10.42
CA LEU A 178 -23.19 -6.10 10.21
C LEU A 178 -23.73 -4.84 10.90
N GLU A 179 -23.20 -4.50 12.07
CA GLU A 179 -23.53 -3.27 12.78
C GLU A 179 -23.12 -2.04 11.98
N GLN A 180 -21.87 -2.00 11.45
CA GLN A 180 -21.37 -0.93 10.57
C GLN A 180 -22.23 -0.75 9.32
N LEU A 181 -22.56 -1.86 8.65
CA LEU A 181 -23.39 -1.84 7.43
C LEU A 181 -24.79 -1.30 7.68
N ARG A 182 -25.41 -1.66 8.83
CA ARG A 182 -26.72 -1.15 9.22
C ARG A 182 -26.66 0.33 9.52
N ALA A 183 -25.69 0.77 10.32
CA ALA A 183 -25.52 2.19 10.65
C ALA A 183 -25.29 3.06 9.41
N GLY A 184 -24.44 2.61 8.48
CA GLY A 184 -24.23 3.29 7.21
C GLY A 184 -25.53 3.39 6.38
N ARG A 185 -26.29 2.29 6.28
CA ARG A 185 -27.56 2.26 5.57
C ARG A 185 -28.60 3.20 6.18
N GLU A 186 -28.73 3.22 7.49
CA GLU A 186 -29.65 4.13 8.22
C GLU A 186 -29.29 5.61 8.00
N ALA A 187 -28.00 5.90 7.85
CA ALA A 187 -27.49 7.24 7.55
C ALA A 187 -27.52 7.61 6.05
N ASN A 188 -28.05 6.76 5.17
CA ASN A 188 -27.98 6.88 3.70
C ASN A 188 -26.55 6.91 3.14
N TRP A 189 -25.64 6.24 3.81
CA TRP A 189 -24.25 6.01 3.41
C TRP A 189 -24.05 4.58 2.92
N THR A 190 -24.78 4.16 1.89
CA THR A 190 -24.60 2.83 1.33
C THR A 190 -23.37 2.76 0.43
N ILE A 191 -22.69 1.63 0.45
CA ILE A 191 -21.61 1.31 -0.49
C ILE A 191 -22.21 1.27 -1.91
N PRO A 192 -21.50 1.74 -2.94
CA PRO A 192 -21.96 1.63 -4.32
C PRO A 192 -22.28 0.18 -4.70
N LYS A 193 -23.39 -0.05 -5.40
CA LYS A 193 -23.78 -1.39 -5.85
C LYS A 193 -22.67 -2.06 -6.66
N ALA A 194 -21.96 -1.32 -7.51
CA ALA A 194 -20.81 -1.83 -8.26
C ALA A 194 -19.71 -2.42 -7.37
N ALA A 195 -19.47 -1.84 -6.18
CA ALA A 195 -18.42 -2.28 -5.26
C ALA A 195 -18.86 -3.41 -4.30
N ILE A 196 -20.19 -3.56 -4.04
CA ILE A 196 -20.69 -4.51 -3.04
C ILE A 196 -21.36 -5.74 -3.65
N ALA A 197 -21.95 -5.65 -4.85
CA ALA A 197 -22.71 -6.74 -5.45
C ALA A 197 -21.93 -8.05 -5.65
N PRO A 198 -20.61 -8.06 -5.94
CA PRO A 198 -19.85 -9.31 -6.06
C PRO A 198 -19.55 -9.99 -4.72
N VAL A 199 -19.67 -9.29 -3.57
CA VAL A 199 -19.24 -9.78 -2.26
C VAL A 199 -20.03 -11.01 -1.79
N PRO A 200 -21.37 -11.09 -1.91
CA PRO A 200 -22.13 -12.27 -1.52
C PRO A 200 -21.68 -13.54 -2.21
N ASP A 201 -21.37 -13.47 -3.51
CA ASP A 201 -20.90 -14.64 -4.27
C ASP A 201 -19.48 -15.05 -3.87
N ALA A 202 -18.61 -14.08 -3.59
CA ALA A 202 -17.27 -14.34 -3.06
C ALA A 202 -17.29 -14.98 -1.66
N LEU A 203 -18.18 -14.53 -0.77
CA LEU A 203 -18.39 -15.13 0.56
C LEU A 203 -18.92 -16.57 0.43
N ARG A 204 -19.88 -16.82 -0.49
CA ARG A 204 -20.37 -18.15 -0.77
C ARG A 204 -19.26 -19.06 -1.27
N ALA A 205 -18.48 -18.63 -2.26
CA ALA A 205 -17.35 -19.40 -2.80
C ALA A 205 -16.30 -19.74 -1.71
N LEU A 206 -16.01 -18.80 -0.81
CA LEU A 206 -15.14 -19.03 0.34
C LEU A 206 -15.75 -20.08 1.29
N ARG A 207 -17.03 -19.97 1.59
CA ARG A 207 -17.77 -20.89 2.47
C ARG A 207 -17.86 -22.30 1.91
N GLU A 208 -18.08 -22.46 0.60
CA GLU A 208 -18.15 -23.77 -0.07
C GLU A 208 -16.80 -24.50 -0.05
N LYS A 209 -15.69 -23.76 0.05
CA LYS A 209 -14.33 -24.32 0.09
C LYS A 209 -13.67 -24.22 1.46
N LEU A 210 -14.44 -24.16 2.56
CA LEU A 210 -13.89 -23.97 3.90
C LEU A 210 -12.90 -25.06 4.30
N ILE A 211 -13.20 -26.33 4.02
CA ILE A 211 -12.36 -27.46 4.42
C ILE A 211 -11.18 -27.64 3.45
N ASP A 212 -11.43 -27.57 2.17
CA ASP A 212 -10.44 -27.86 1.11
C ASP A 212 -9.75 -26.59 0.56
N GLY A 213 -10.16 -25.43 1.04
CA GLY A 213 -9.63 -24.13 0.66
C GLY A 213 -8.60 -23.56 1.65
N PRO A 214 -8.26 -22.28 1.48
CA PRO A 214 -7.19 -21.65 2.26
C PRO A 214 -7.35 -21.73 3.77
N LEU A 215 -8.59 -21.67 4.29
CA LEU A 215 -8.87 -21.70 5.71
C LEU A 215 -8.70 -23.10 6.32
N GLY A 216 -9.03 -24.14 5.59
CA GLY A 216 -8.89 -25.54 6.04
C GLY A 216 -7.52 -26.14 5.77
N ALA A 217 -6.77 -25.59 4.81
CA ALA A 217 -5.48 -26.13 4.37
C ALA A 217 -4.47 -26.34 5.52
N PRO A 218 -4.35 -25.48 6.55
CA PRO A 218 -3.46 -25.76 7.67
C PRO A 218 -3.76 -27.06 8.37
N PHE A 219 -5.03 -27.40 8.60
CA PHE A 219 -5.44 -28.64 9.27
C PHE A 219 -5.22 -29.90 8.43
N GLN A 220 -5.09 -29.77 7.11
CA GLN A 220 -4.75 -30.88 6.20
C GLN A 220 -3.24 -31.15 6.19
N ARG A 221 -2.39 -30.17 6.49
CA ARG A 221 -0.94 -30.20 6.35
C ARG A 221 -0.21 -30.07 7.71
N ILE A 222 -0.79 -30.62 8.79
CA ILE A 222 -0.18 -30.55 10.11
C ILE A 222 1.17 -31.28 10.09
N PRO A 223 2.28 -30.63 10.54
CA PRO A 223 3.60 -31.21 10.52
C PRO A 223 3.69 -32.56 11.22
N ALA A 224 4.50 -33.46 10.71
CA ALA A 224 4.72 -34.77 11.31
C ALA A 224 5.47 -34.73 12.67
N THR A 225 6.08 -33.58 12.97
CA THR A 225 6.70 -33.30 14.27
C THR A 225 5.70 -33.22 15.43
N ILE A 226 4.41 -32.95 15.13
CA ILE A 226 3.33 -32.98 16.12
C ILE A 226 2.81 -34.42 16.28
N ALA A 227 2.59 -34.86 17.53
CA ALA A 227 2.17 -36.23 17.84
C ALA A 227 0.90 -36.63 17.06
N PRO A 228 0.76 -37.90 16.61
CA PRO A 228 -0.36 -38.34 15.78
C PRO A 228 -1.73 -38.08 16.40
N GLU A 229 -1.86 -38.32 17.69
CA GLU A 229 -3.09 -38.14 18.47
C GLU A 229 -3.48 -36.66 18.52
N VAL A 230 -2.51 -35.75 18.72
CA VAL A 230 -2.72 -34.28 18.71
C VAL A 230 -3.10 -33.82 17.31
N ARG A 231 -2.47 -34.34 16.27
CA ARG A 231 -2.85 -34.02 14.87
C ARG A 231 -4.30 -34.38 14.56
N GLU A 232 -4.77 -35.54 15.04
CA GLU A 232 -6.16 -35.94 14.84
C GLU A 232 -7.13 -35.04 15.61
N GLN A 233 -6.80 -34.67 16.85
CA GLN A 233 -7.59 -33.73 17.65
C GLN A 233 -7.66 -32.35 16.98
N LEU A 234 -6.54 -31.84 16.47
CA LEU A 234 -6.49 -30.55 15.77
C LEU A 234 -7.30 -30.57 14.46
N ARG A 235 -7.27 -31.68 13.69
CA ARG A 235 -8.11 -31.84 12.49
C ARG A 235 -9.60 -31.83 12.85
N ALA A 236 -9.97 -32.56 13.87
CA ALA A 236 -11.37 -32.62 14.33
C ALA A 236 -11.84 -31.26 14.83
N ALA A 237 -11.03 -30.57 15.66
CA ALA A 237 -11.34 -29.24 16.17
C ALA A 237 -11.41 -28.20 15.05
N GLY A 238 -10.47 -28.24 14.08
CA GLY A 238 -10.48 -27.36 12.91
C GLY A 238 -11.72 -27.55 12.05
N LYS A 239 -12.08 -28.79 11.78
CA LYS A 239 -13.31 -29.11 11.03
C LYS A 239 -14.54 -28.57 11.76
N ALA A 240 -14.65 -28.80 13.07
CA ALA A 240 -15.76 -28.31 13.87
C ALA A 240 -15.82 -26.77 13.87
N ALA A 241 -14.71 -26.08 14.12
CA ALA A 241 -14.65 -24.60 14.08
C ALA A 241 -15.10 -24.05 12.72
N LEU A 242 -14.62 -24.64 11.63
CA LEU A 242 -14.99 -24.22 10.27
C LEU A 242 -16.48 -24.48 9.97
N SER A 243 -17.02 -25.65 10.37
CA SER A 243 -18.40 -26.02 10.09
C SER A 243 -19.42 -25.32 10.98
N ASP A 244 -19.12 -25.19 12.29
CA ASP A 244 -20.10 -24.80 13.31
C ASP A 244 -20.03 -23.31 13.65
N LEU A 245 -18.92 -22.64 13.37
CA LEU A 245 -18.72 -21.22 13.66
C LEU A 245 -18.51 -20.39 12.39
N VAL A 246 -17.52 -20.76 11.56
CA VAL A 246 -17.14 -19.96 10.38
C VAL A 246 -18.23 -20.01 9.32
N ALA A 247 -18.70 -21.20 8.94
CA ALA A 247 -19.71 -21.35 7.89
C ALA A 247 -21.02 -20.60 8.21
N PRO A 248 -21.62 -20.71 9.43
CA PRO A 248 -22.81 -19.93 9.79
C PRO A 248 -22.56 -18.42 9.78
N SER A 249 -21.37 -17.95 10.24
CA SER A 249 -21.04 -16.53 10.28
C SER A 249 -20.92 -15.95 8.86
N LEU A 250 -20.22 -16.62 7.96
CA LEU A 250 -20.12 -16.21 6.56
C LEU A 250 -21.49 -16.24 5.87
N ARG A 251 -22.33 -17.24 6.17
CA ARG A 251 -23.71 -17.31 5.66
C ARG A 251 -24.55 -16.15 6.15
N LYS A 252 -24.47 -15.81 7.44
CA LYS A 252 -25.20 -14.67 8.03
C LYS A 252 -24.87 -13.36 7.31
N LEU A 253 -23.58 -13.13 7.02
CA LEU A 253 -23.14 -11.96 6.28
C LEU A 253 -23.59 -12.02 4.81
N GLU A 254 -23.42 -13.16 4.13
CA GLU A 254 -23.88 -13.40 2.76
C GLU A 254 -25.38 -13.11 2.61
N ASP A 255 -26.22 -13.68 3.50
CA ASP A 255 -27.68 -13.54 3.45
C ASP A 255 -28.10 -12.07 3.68
N TYR A 256 -27.50 -11.39 4.66
CA TYR A 256 -27.76 -9.97 4.90
C TYR A 256 -27.41 -9.11 3.70
N LEU A 257 -26.23 -9.34 3.10
CA LEU A 257 -25.80 -8.60 1.92
C LEU A 257 -26.73 -8.88 0.73
N ARG A 258 -27.02 -10.13 0.43
CA ARG A 258 -27.80 -10.56 -0.72
C ARG A 258 -29.27 -10.11 -0.66
N GLN A 259 -29.90 -10.31 0.49
CA GLN A 259 -31.35 -10.10 0.63
C GLN A 259 -31.70 -8.67 1.05
N GLY A 260 -30.83 -7.99 1.77
CA GLY A 260 -31.14 -6.71 2.38
C GLY A 260 -30.29 -5.54 1.93
N TYR A 261 -28.98 -5.70 1.84
CA TYR A 261 -28.07 -4.58 1.60
C TYR A 261 -27.87 -4.25 0.11
N VAL A 262 -27.54 -5.25 -0.73
CA VAL A 262 -27.31 -5.04 -2.18
C VAL A 262 -28.54 -4.48 -2.90
N PRO A 263 -29.77 -4.96 -2.63
CA PRO A 263 -30.97 -4.34 -3.22
C PRO A 263 -31.18 -2.87 -2.84
N ALA A 264 -30.73 -2.47 -1.63
CA ALA A 264 -30.81 -1.11 -1.12
C ALA A 264 -29.54 -0.27 -1.36
N ALA A 265 -28.51 -0.85 -1.95
CA ALA A 265 -27.26 -0.17 -2.25
C ALA A 265 -27.48 0.87 -3.36
N ARG A 266 -26.79 2.01 -3.25
CA ARG A 266 -26.89 3.10 -4.24
C ARG A 266 -26.33 2.69 -5.60
N ASP A 267 -26.97 3.12 -6.68
CA ASP A 267 -26.47 2.93 -8.05
C ASP A 267 -25.40 3.97 -8.41
N SER A 268 -25.42 5.15 -7.77
CA SER A 268 -24.39 6.17 -7.95
C SER A 268 -23.04 5.69 -7.42
N ILE A 269 -21.98 5.83 -8.21
CA ILE A 269 -20.64 5.34 -7.85
C ILE A 269 -19.76 6.38 -7.15
N GLY A 270 -19.99 7.68 -7.41
CA GLY A 270 -19.19 8.77 -6.88
C GLY A 270 -19.45 9.07 -5.40
N ALA A 271 -18.41 9.53 -4.70
CA ALA A 271 -18.48 9.97 -3.31
C ALA A 271 -19.40 11.21 -3.16
N ALA A 272 -19.39 12.11 -4.15
CA ALA A 272 -20.20 13.35 -4.13
C ALA A 272 -21.70 13.10 -4.00
N ALA A 273 -22.19 11.91 -4.33
CA ALA A 273 -23.60 11.54 -4.19
C ALA A 273 -24.03 11.24 -2.74
N LEU A 274 -23.09 11.14 -1.80
CA LEU A 274 -23.36 10.85 -0.39
C LEU A 274 -23.66 12.14 0.40
N PRO A 275 -24.44 12.08 1.48
CA PRO A 275 -24.59 13.20 2.41
C PRO A 275 -23.20 13.62 2.96
N GLY A 276 -22.77 14.88 2.70
CA GLY A 276 -21.42 15.32 3.06
C GLY A 276 -20.27 14.68 2.26
N GLY A 277 -20.60 13.94 1.21
CA GLY A 277 -19.67 13.21 0.35
C GLY A 277 -18.55 14.04 -0.26
N PRO A 278 -18.79 15.28 -0.75
CA PRO A 278 -17.70 16.14 -1.24
C PRO A 278 -16.63 16.42 -0.19
N ALA A 279 -17.00 16.68 1.06
CA ALA A 279 -16.06 16.90 2.15
C ALA A 279 -15.31 15.63 2.51
N TRP A 280 -16.00 14.48 2.51
CA TRP A 280 -15.36 13.18 2.74
C TRP A 280 -14.34 12.87 1.64
N TYR A 281 -14.69 13.07 0.37
CA TYR A 281 -13.76 12.82 -0.74
C TYR A 281 -12.55 13.77 -0.69
N ALA A 282 -12.76 15.06 -0.41
CA ALA A 282 -11.65 15.99 -0.21
C ALA A 282 -10.69 15.56 0.91
N GLN A 283 -11.23 15.01 2.01
CA GLN A 283 -10.42 14.44 3.07
C GLN A 283 -9.64 13.18 2.61
N LEU A 284 -10.25 12.32 1.81
CA LEU A 284 -9.57 11.14 1.24
C LEU A 284 -8.46 11.55 0.26
N VAL A 285 -8.67 12.58 -0.57
CA VAL A 285 -7.63 13.16 -1.43
C VAL A 285 -6.45 13.66 -0.58
N LYS A 286 -6.73 14.47 0.45
CA LYS A 286 -5.67 14.94 1.38
C LYS A 286 -4.95 13.79 2.06
N HIS A 287 -5.67 12.76 2.47
CA HIS A 287 -5.11 11.58 3.12
C HIS A 287 -4.18 10.80 2.18
N GLY A 288 -4.64 10.46 0.97
CA GLY A 288 -3.88 9.67 0.01
C GLY A 288 -2.67 10.42 -0.55
N THR A 289 -2.83 11.72 -0.81
CA THR A 289 -1.77 12.55 -1.42
C THR A 289 -0.85 13.22 -0.41
N THR A 290 -1.27 13.34 0.84
CA THR A 290 -0.61 14.15 1.88
C THR A 290 -0.39 15.62 1.49
N THR A 291 -1.21 16.15 0.57
CA THR A 291 -1.21 17.54 0.10
C THR A 291 -2.53 18.22 0.41
N ASP A 292 -2.58 19.57 0.28
CA ASP A 292 -3.79 20.35 0.41
C ASP A 292 -4.48 20.59 -0.97
N MET A 293 -4.11 19.82 -2.00
CA MET A 293 -4.73 19.92 -3.32
C MET A 293 -6.22 19.58 -3.26
N THR A 294 -7.03 20.39 -3.91
CA THR A 294 -8.46 20.10 -4.09
C THR A 294 -8.66 19.03 -5.18
N PRO A 295 -9.78 18.30 -5.19
CA PRO A 295 -10.11 17.37 -6.29
C PRO A 295 -10.04 18.01 -7.69
N ALA A 296 -10.43 19.27 -7.82
CA ALA A 296 -10.35 20.00 -9.09
C ALA A 296 -8.92 20.27 -9.54
N GLN A 297 -8.03 20.63 -8.62
CA GLN A 297 -6.59 20.81 -8.91
C GLN A 297 -5.94 19.48 -9.32
N VAL A 298 -6.27 18.38 -8.64
CA VAL A 298 -5.78 17.04 -8.98
C VAL A 298 -6.27 16.62 -10.37
N HIS A 299 -7.54 16.86 -10.69
CA HIS A 299 -8.11 16.58 -12.01
C HIS A 299 -7.37 17.34 -13.12
N ALA A 300 -7.19 18.66 -12.94
CA ALA A 300 -6.50 19.51 -13.90
C ALA A 300 -5.03 19.06 -14.11
N LEU A 301 -4.32 18.72 -13.03
CA LEU A 301 -2.98 18.14 -13.09
C LEU A 301 -2.98 16.84 -13.91
N GLY A 302 -3.96 15.96 -13.67
CA GLY A 302 -4.11 14.71 -14.40
C GLY A 302 -4.27 14.91 -15.91
N LEU A 303 -5.12 15.85 -16.31
CA LEU A 303 -5.29 16.20 -17.75
C LEU A 303 -4.02 16.72 -18.37
N GLN A 304 -3.27 17.56 -17.65
CA GLN A 304 -1.98 18.09 -18.11
C GLN A 304 -0.95 16.98 -18.31
N GLU A 305 -0.81 16.07 -17.35
CA GLU A 305 0.13 14.95 -17.43
C GLU A 305 -0.23 13.95 -18.54
N VAL A 306 -1.51 13.64 -18.71
CA VAL A 306 -1.99 12.79 -19.83
C VAL A 306 -1.63 13.42 -21.18
N ALA A 307 -1.79 14.73 -21.34
CA ALA A 307 -1.41 15.43 -22.57
C ALA A 307 0.12 15.39 -22.82
N ARG A 308 0.92 15.61 -21.76
CA ARG A 308 2.39 15.52 -21.82
C ARG A 308 2.85 14.14 -22.27
N LEU A 309 2.39 13.10 -21.57
CA LEU A 309 2.78 11.72 -21.84
C LEU A 309 2.32 11.23 -23.21
N ARG A 310 1.13 11.66 -23.64
CA ARG A 310 0.68 11.39 -25.01
C ARG A 310 1.66 11.92 -26.05
N ALA A 311 2.11 13.16 -25.91
CA ALA A 311 3.09 13.75 -26.82
C ALA A 311 4.43 13.00 -26.79
N GLU A 312 4.85 12.45 -25.65
CA GLU A 312 6.06 11.62 -25.54
C GLU A 312 5.90 10.27 -26.23
N ILE A 313 4.78 9.59 -26.04
CA ILE A 313 4.47 8.33 -26.73
C ILE A 313 4.38 8.56 -28.22
N GLU A 314 3.73 9.63 -28.70
CA GLU A 314 3.66 9.97 -30.13
C GLU A 314 5.06 10.15 -30.77
N ARG A 315 6.03 10.73 -30.04
CA ARG A 315 7.43 10.82 -30.48
C ARG A 315 8.14 9.45 -30.47
N LEU A 316 7.74 8.53 -29.64
CA LEU A 316 8.32 7.19 -29.54
C LEU A 316 7.79 6.24 -30.63
N ILE A 317 6.55 6.36 -31.05
CA ILE A 317 5.88 5.45 -31.99
C ILE A 317 6.74 5.14 -33.24
N PRO A 318 7.32 6.13 -33.97
CA PRO A 318 8.15 5.82 -35.14
C PRO A 318 9.36 4.93 -34.84
N ARG A 319 9.90 5.01 -33.61
CA ARG A 319 11.07 4.21 -33.20
C ARG A 319 10.70 2.73 -32.98
N THR A 320 9.41 2.40 -32.75
CA THR A 320 8.92 1.01 -32.66
C THR A 320 8.78 0.35 -34.04
N GLY A 321 8.93 1.10 -35.14
CA GLY A 321 8.65 0.64 -36.50
C GLY A 321 7.15 0.61 -36.86
N PHE A 322 6.27 1.02 -35.94
CA PHE A 322 4.84 1.11 -36.20
C PHE A 322 4.51 2.31 -37.10
N ARG A 323 3.53 2.12 -38.00
CA ARG A 323 3.03 3.16 -38.90
C ARG A 323 1.57 3.47 -38.60
N GLY A 324 1.32 4.56 -37.93
CA GLY A 324 0.00 5.02 -37.52
C GLY A 324 0.13 6.05 -36.40
N GLY A 325 -0.98 6.65 -35.99
CA GLY A 325 -1.04 7.60 -34.90
C GLY A 325 -1.16 6.92 -33.52
N PHE A 326 -1.34 7.74 -32.48
CA PHE A 326 -1.46 7.28 -31.09
C PHE A 326 -2.63 6.29 -30.91
N PRO A 327 -3.86 6.55 -31.40
CA PRO A 327 -4.98 5.62 -31.18
C PRO A 327 -4.72 4.23 -31.79
N GLU A 328 -4.18 4.20 -33.00
CA GLU A 328 -3.89 2.95 -33.71
C GLU A 328 -2.75 2.19 -33.03
N PHE A 329 -1.75 2.89 -32.52
CA PHE A 329 -0.64 2.29 -31.79
C PHE A 329 -1.10 1.69 -30.45
N ILE A 330 -1.92 2.40 -29.68
CA ILE A 330 -2.50 1.90 -28.42
C ILE A 330 -3.36 0.65 -28.66
N ALA A 331 -4.18 0.66 -29.74
CA ALA A 331 -4.98 -0.51 -30.09
C ALA A 331 -4.09 -1.70 -30.51
N PHE A 332 -3.03 -1.45 -31.27
CA PHE A 332 -2.03 -2.47 -31.67
C PHE A 332 -1.32 -3.04 -30.42
N ALA A 333 -0.77 -2.17 -29.54
CA ALA A 333 -0.02 -2.61 -28.37
C ALA A 333 -0.89 -3.43 -27.38
N ARG A 334 -2.20 -3.15 -27.34
CA ARG A 334 -3.19 -3.87 -26.51
C ARG A 334 -3.57 -5.24 -27.10
N SER A 335 -3.58 -5.42 -28.39
CA SER A 335 -4.23 -6.57 -29.03
C SER A 335 -3.30 -7.51 -29.80
N ASP A 336 -2.11 -7.05 -30.21
CA ASP A 336 -1.20 -7.89 -30.98
C ASP A 336 -0.59 -9.00 -30.10
N ARG A 337 -0.96 -10.23 -30.38
CA ARG A 337 -0.55 -11.40 -29.58
C ARG A 337 0.94 -11.66 -29.54
N ARG A 338 1.70 -11.12 -30.47
CA ARG A 338 3.18 -11.18 -30.48
C ARG A 338 3.81 -10.38 -29.36
N LEU A 339 3.08 -9.43 -28.77
CA LEU A 339 3.49 -8.59 -27.66
C LEU A 339 3.11 -9.19 -26.28
N PHE A 340 2.58 -10.42 -26.24
CA PHE A 340 2.14 -11.06 -25.01
C PHE A 340 2.85 -12.39 -24.77
N PHE A 341 2.99 -12.77 -23.51
CA PHE A 341 3.49 -14.08 -23.16
C PHE A 341 2.48 -15.17 -23.53
N ASN A 342 2.99 -16.34 -23.86
CA ASN A 342 2.21 -17.57 -24.15
C ASN A 342 2.64 -18.73 -23.25
N ASP A 343 3.67 -18.54 -22.42
CA ASP A 343 4.19 -19.51 -21.46
C ASP A 343 4.41 -18.86 -20.09
N PRO A 344 3.82 -19.42 -18.99
CA PRO A 344 4.03 -18.94 -17.62
C PRO A 344 5.49 -18.95 -17.17
N ALA A 345 6.27 -19.94 -17.61
CA ALA A 345 7.67 -20.05 -17.24
C ALA A 345 8.50 -18.92 -17.87
N ALA A 346 8.24 -18.60 -19.14
CA ALA A 346 8.89 -17.48 -19.83
C ALA A 346 8.58 -16.15 -19.19
N LEU A 347 7.33 -15.91 -18.72
CA LEU A 347 6.96 -14.71 -17.97
C LEU A 347 7.75 -14.61 -16.67
N LEU A 348 7.78 -15.65 -15.86
CA LEU A 348 8.52 -15.67 -14.59
C LEU A 348 10.02 -15.48 -14.81
N ASP A 349 10.59 -16.09 -15.84
CA ASP A 349 12.01 -15.95 -16.18
C ASP A 349 12.36 -14.53 -16.64
N ARG A 350 11.46 -13.84 -17.36
CA ARG A 350 11.65 -12.43 -17.71
C ARG A 350 11.72 -11.57 -16.46
N TYR A 351 10.79 -11.72 -15.51
CA TYR A 351 10.84 -11.03 -14.22
C TYR A 351 12.13 -11.32 -13.43
N ARG A 352 12.57 -12.58 -13.38
CA ARG A 352 13.83 -12.97 -12.70
C ARG A 352 15.05 -12.30 -13.33
N ARG A 353 15.13 -12.28 -14.68
CA ARG A 353 16.23 -11.61 -15.39
C ARG A 353 16.26 -10.10 -15.14
N THR A 354 15.10 -9.44 -15.22
CA THR A 354 15.01 -8.00 -14.93
C THR A 354 15.40 -7.69 -13.50
N LEU A 355 14.90 -8.46 -12.53
CA LEU A 355 15.26 -8.32 -11.11
C LEU A 355 16.78 -8.53 -10.90
N ALA A 356 17.36 -9.58 -11.44
CA ALA A 356 18.79 -9.86 -11.30
C ALA A 356 19.64 -8.73 -11.89
N LEU A 357 19.25 -8.17 -13.04
CA LEU A 357 19.93 -7.03 -13.65
C LEU A 357 19.83 -5.78 -12.77
N ALA A 358 18.64 -5.47 -12.26
CA ALA A 358 18.41 -4.33 -11.38
C ALA A 358 19.22 -4.45 -10.08
N GLN A 359 19.22 -5.63 -9.45
CA GLN A 359 20.03 -5.92 -8.24
C GLN A 359 21.53 -5.77 -8.49
N ALA A 360 22.04 -6.28 -9.62
CA ALA A 360 23.45 -6.16 -9.97
C ALA A 360 23.91 -4.70 -10.19
N ARG A 361 22.95 -3.78 -10.49
CA ARG A 361 23.23 -2.39 -10.83
C ARG A 361 22.63 -1.38 -9.85
N VAL A 362 21.97 -1.82 -8.80
CA VAL A 362 21.31 -0.93 -7.81
C VAL A 362 22.29 0.06 -7.19
N GLY A 363 23.57 -0.31 -7.05
CA GLY A 363 24.63 0.59 -6.58
C GLY A 363 24.87 1.83 -7.46
N ARG A 364 24.27 1.91 -8.66
CA ARG A 364 24.27 3.13 -9.49
C ARG A 364 23.25 4.18 -9.00
N VAL A 365 22.22 3.73 -8.27
CA VAL A 365 21.11 4.59 -7.83
C VAL A 365 20.97 4.68 -6.31
N ALA A 366 21.62 3.83 -5.53
CA ALA A 366 21.60 3.86 -4.07
C ALA A 366 22.97 3.43 -3.52
N THR A 367 23.43 4.01 -2.39
CA THR A 367 24.64 3.56 -1.68
C THR A 367 24.29 2.56 -0.59
N LEU A 368 23.12 2.71 0.04
CA LEU A 368 22.65 1.88 1.14
C LEU A 368 21.66 0.82 0.62
N VAL A 369 22.21 -0.34 0.24
CA VAL A 369 21.42 -1.47 -0.27
C VAL A 369 21.18 -2.47 0.85
N PRO A 370 19.92 -2.74 1.24
CA PRO A 370 19.60 -3.70 2.30
C PRO A 370 20.06 -5.13 1.95
N ALA A 371 20.40 -5.89 2.99
CA ALA A 371 20.77 -7.31 2.84
C ALA A 371 19.55 -8.23 2.58
N ALA A 372 18.33 -7.75 2.80
CA ALA A 372 17.11 -8.53 2.64
C ALA A 372 16.92 -9.01 1.19
N GLY A 373 16.79 -10.32 0.99
CA GLY A 373 16.58 -10.92 -0.32
C GLY A 373 15.12 -10.82 -0.78
N ILE A 374 14.90 -10.93 -2.10
CA ILE A 374 13.58 -11.02 -2.73
C ILE A 374 13.57 -12.15 -3.78
N VAL A 375 12.46 -12.89 -3.86
CA VAL A 375 12.28 -13.96 -4.83
C VAL A 375 11.10 -13.64 -5.77
N VAL A 376 11.11 -14.22 -6.98
CA VAL A 376 9.96 -14.14 -7.92
C VAL A 376 9.18 -15.45 -7.82
N LYS A 377 7.88 -15.36 -7.51
CA LYS A 377 6.98 -16.52 -7.40
C LYS A 377 5.66 -16.30 -8.14
N PRO A 378 5.01 -17.37 -8.64
CA PRO A 378 3.68 -17.24 -9.22
C PRO A 378 2.65 -16.92 -8.14
N MET A 379 1.60 -16.19 -8.54
CA MET A 379 0.41 -15.96 -7.73
C MET A 379 -0.34 -17.25 -7.48
N GLY A 380 -0.83 -17.47 -6.27
CA GLY A 380 -1.59 -18.66 -5.92
C GLY A 380 -2.92 -18.75 -6.69
N ALA A 381 -3.33 -19.96 -7.05
CA ALA A 381 -4.54 -20.24 -7.84
C ALA A 381 -5.87 -19.75 -7.18
N ALA A 382 -5.85 -19.47 -5.88
CA ALA A 382 -7.01 -18.96 -5.14
C ALA A 382 -7.20 -17.43 -5.27
N SER A 383 -6.31 -16.72 -5.95
CA SER A 383 -6.41 -15.29 -6.19
C SER A 383 -7.52 -15.02 -7.21
N GLY A 384 -8.60 -14.35 -6.79
CA GLY A 384 -9.79 -14.09 -7.63
C GLY A 384 -9.51 -13.22 -8.86
N SER A 385 -10.52 -13.05 -9.72
CA SER A 385 -10.50 -12.09 -10.83
C SER A 385 -10.31 -10.65 -10.29
N GLY A 386 -9.46 -9.84 -10.91
CA GLY A 386 -9.20 -8.45 -10.50
C GLY A 386 -7.90 -8.25 -9.70
N GLN A 387 -7.04 -9.26 -9.65
CA GLN A 387 -5.68 -9.08 -9.10
C GLN A 387 -4.79 -8.31 -10.09
N PRO A 388 -3.82 -7.51 -9.59
CA PRO A 388 -2.85 -6.83 -10.44
C PRO A 388 -1.96 -7.83 -11.20
N ALA A 389 -1.22 -7.34 -12.20
CA ALA A 389 -0.27 -8.15 -12.98
C ALA A 389 0.82 -8.77 -12.09
N ALA A 390 1.29 -8.01 -11.11
CA ALA A 390 2.17 -8.46 -10.04
C ALA A 390 1.99 -7.57 -8.81
N TYR A 391 2.54 -7.99 -7.66
CA TYR A 391 2.61 -7.19 -6.44
C TYR A 391 3.78 -7.60 -5.56
N TYR A 392 4.25 -6.66 -4.74
CA TYR A 392 5.25 -6.91 -3.71
C TYR A 392 4.62 -7.54 -2.47
N GLU A 393 5.21 -8.62 -2.00
CA GLU A 393 4.89 -9.22 -0.70
C GLU A 393 6.08 -9.01 0.24
N ALA A 394 5.88 -8.22 1.29
CA ALA A 394 6.92 -7.94 2.25
C ALA A 394 7.40 -9.21 2.97
N GLY A 395 8.71 -9.26 3.23
CA GLY A 395 9.32 -10.29 4.06
C GLY A 395 9.02 -10.08 5.56
N SER A 396 9.38 -11.08 6.34
CA SER A 396 9.46 -11.02 7.80
C SER A 396 10.72 -11.74 8.25
N ALA A 397 10.97 -11.81 9.56
CA ALA A 397 12.10 -12.60 10.08
C ALA A 397 12.06 -14.07 9.63
N GLU A 398 10.88 -14.60 9.33
CA GLU A 398 10.64 -16.01 8.97
C GLU A 398 10.35 -16.22 7.47
N ARG A 399 10.12 -15.16 6.73
CA ARG A 399 9.66 -15.23 5.34
C ARG A 399 10.42 -14.26 4.44
N THR A 400 11.03 -14.77 3.37
CA THR A 400 11.65 -13.96 2.33
C THR A 400 10.61 -13.14 1.58
N ALA A 401 10.92 -11.88 1.29
CA ALA A 401 10.08 -11.03 0.45
C ALA A 401 9.89 -11.62 -0.95
N ALA A 402 8.79 -11.30 -1.61
CA ALA A 402 8.51 -11.83 -2.93
C ALA A 402 7.88 -10.79 -3.87
N LEU A 403 8.30 -10.86 -5.14
CA LEU A 403 7.56 -10.34 -6.28
C LEU A 403 6.61 -11.45 -6.75
N VAL A 404 5.31 -11.24 -6.53
CA VAL A 404 4.28 -12.23 -6.83
C VAL A 404 3.62 -11.89 -8.16
N VAL A 405 3.69 -12.80 -9.14
CA VAL A 405 3.31 -12.55 -10.54
C VAL A 405 2.06 -13.36 -10.92
N ASP A 406 1.07 -12.71 -11.53
CA ASP A 406 -0.10 -13.39 -12.11
C ASP A 406 0.29 -14.11 -13.39
N THR A 407 0.39 -15.43 -13.30
CA THR A 407 0.71 -16.34 -14.41
C THR A 407 -0.52 -17.00 -15.03
N ALA A 408 -1.72 -16.71 -14.52
CA ALA A 408 -2.95 -17.37 -14.97
C ALA A 408 -3.57 -16.71 -16.22
N ARG A 409 -3.26 -15.44 -16.47
CA ARG A 409 -3.87 -14.62 -17.52
C ARG A 409 -2.82 -14.05 -18.47
N LEU A 410 -2.12 -14.93 -19.20
CA LEU A 410 -1.05 -14.53 -20.12
C LEU A 410 -1.55 -13.61 -21.25
N ASP A 411 -2.81 -13.71 -21.62
CA ASP A 411 -3.49 -12.83 -22.57
C ASP A 411 -3.63 -11.37 -22.11
N ALA A 412 -3.37 -11.12 -20.82
CA ALA A 412 -3.32 -9.80 -20.20
C ALA A 412 -1.91 -9.47 -19.66
N ARG A 413 -0.87 -10.18 -20.10
CA ARG A 413 0.52 -9.97 -19.64
C ARG A 413 1.41 -9.61 -20.84
N PRO A 414 1.46 -8.31 -21.20
CA PRO A 414 2.30 -7.85 -22.29
C PRO A 414 3.78 -7.88 -21.90
N ILE A 415 4.64 -8.20 -22.86
CA ILE A 415 6.09 -8.29 -22.66
C ILE A 415 6.70 -6.92 -22.30
N TRP A 416 6.17 -5.86 -22.87
CA TRP A 416 6.66 -4.50 -22.66
C TRP A 416 6.43 -3.95 -21.25
N GLN A 417 5.54 -4.54 -20.45
CA GLN A 417 5.21 -4.06 -19.11
C GLN A 417 6.19 -4.58 -18.02
N VAL A 418 6.88 -5.70 -18.28
CA VAL A 418 7.59 -6.46 -17.25
C VAL A 418 8.70 -5.66 -16.57
N ASP A 419 9.51 -4.94 -17.34
CA ASP A 419 10.65 -4.20 -16.77
C ASP A 419 10.17 -3.12 -15.82
N THR A 420 9.13 -2.39 -16.19
CA THR A 420 8.55 -1.33 -15.37
C THR A 420 7.95 -1.86 -14.08
N ILE A 421 7.13 -2.93 -14.16
CA ILE A 421 6.53 -3.55 -12.97
C ILE A 421 7.61 -4.15 -12.06
N ALA A 422 8.65 -4.77 -12.61
CA ALA A 422 9.75 -5.31 -11.80
C ALA A 422 10.49 -4.21 -11.02
N LEU A 423 10.70 -3.03 -11.63
CA LEU A 423 11.29 -1.88 -10.94
C LEU A 423 10.36 -1.32 -9.86
N HIS A 424 9.06 -1.27 -10.11
CA HIS A 424 8.06 -0.80 -9.15
C HIS A 424 7.98 -1.70 -7.91
N GLU A 425 7.78 -2.99 -8.12
CA GLU A 425 7.48 -3.94 -7.04
C GLU A 425 8.74 -4.41 -6.32
N ALA A 426 9.88 -4.46 -7.00
CA ALA A 426 11.10 -5.00 -6.44
C ALA A 426 12.18 -3.94 -6.22
N VAL A 427 13.25 -3.95 -7.03
CA VAL A 427 14.42 -3.09 -6.86
C VAL A 427 14.51 -2.17 -8.09
N PRO A 428 14.57 -0.85 -7.87
CA PRO A 428 14.73 -0.10 -6.61
C PRO A 428 13.42 0.37 -5.96
N GLY A 429 12.24 -0.16 -6.34
CA GLY A 429 10.92 0.24 -5.85
C GLY A 429 10.60 -0.23 -4.43
N HIS A 430 9.42 -0.86 -4.27
CA HIS A 430 8.85 -1.22 -2.97
C HIS A 430 9.80 -2.06 -2.10
N HIS A 431 10.51 -3.05 -2.68
CA HIS A 431 11.41 -3.89 -1.90
C HIS A 431 12.57 -3.10 -1.29
N LEU A 432 13.25 -2.25 -2.08
CA LEU A 432 14.34 -1.42 -1.56
C LEU A 432 13.83 -0.49 -0.45
N GLN A 433 12.69 0.18 -0.67
CA GLN A 433 12.09 1.08 0.32
C GLN A 433 11.72 0.37 1.63
N ALA A 434 10.99 -0.75 1.54
CA ALA A 434 10.52 -1.49 2.72
C ALA A 434 11.68 -2.11 3.52
N ALA A 435 12.62 -2.75 2.82
CA ALA A 435 13.79 -3.32 3.45
C ALA A 435 14.65 -2.24 4.12
N ARG A 436 14.88 -1.10 3.44
CA ARG A 436 15.60 0.02 4.04
C ARG A 436 14.91 0.57 5.27
N ALA A 437 13.59 0.77 5.22
CA ALA A 437 12.83 1.28 6.37
C ALA A 437 12.94 0.37 7.60
N SER A 438 12.99 -0.95 7.41
CA SER A 438 13.10 -1.92 8.51
C SER A 438 14.45 -1.89 9.25
N GLU A 439 15.52 -1.40 8.58
CA GLU A 439 16.88 -1.29 9.14
C GLU A 439 17.13 0.04 9.85
N LEU A 440 16.21 1.02 9.75
CA LEU A 440 16.40 2.35 10.35
C LEU A 440 16.25 2.30 11.87
N ASP A 441 17.10 3.05 12.57
CA ASP A 441 16.98 3.30 14.02
C ASP A 441 15.93 4.39 14.27
N LEU A 442 14.67 4.03 14.07
CA LEU A 442 13.49 4.88 14.21
C LEU A 442 12.45 4.19 15.09
N PRO A 443 11.52 4.94 15.72
CA PRO A 443 10.39 4.36 16.42
C PRO A 443 9.58 3.41 15.51
N ALA A 444 9.01 2.36 16.07
CA ALA A 444 8.31 1.31 15.32
C ALA A 444 7.19 1.87 14.41
N PHE A 445 6.44 2.87 14.87
CA PHE A 445 5.40 3.50 14.06
C PHE A 445 5.94 4.14 12.77
N ARG A 446 7.21 4.62 12.76
CA ARG A 446 7.89 5.15 11.57
C ARG A 446 8.46 4.05 10.70
N ARG A 447 9.11 3.03 11.27
CA ARG A 447 9.68 1.90 10.50
C ARG A 447 8.61 1.13 9.73
N HIS A 448 7.41 0.99 10.32
CA HIS A 448 6.25 0.31 9.75
C HIS A 448 5.15 1.27 9.30
N GLY A 449 5.44 2.57 9.28
CA GLY A 449 4.54 3.61 8.78
C GLY A 449 4.37 3.51 7.26
N TRP A 450 3.21 3.96 6.79
CA TRP A 450 2.91 4.02 5.37
C TRP A 450 2.16 5.30 5.03
N TYR A 451 2.62 5.97 3.99
CA TYR A 451 1.93 7.09 3.33
C TYR A 451 1.85 6.75 1.85
N ASP A 452 0.63 6.64 1.30
CA ASP A 452 0.44 6.19 -0.09
C ASP A 452 1.24 7.04 -1.08
N ALA A 453 1.22 8.37 -0.92
CA ALA A 453 1.97 9.26 -1.81
C ALA A 453 3.49 9.09 -1.72
N PHE A 454 4.03 8.64 -0.60
CA PHE A 454 5.45 8.32 -0.48
C PHE A 454 5.77 6.95 -1.06
N GLY A 455 5.05 5.91 -0.63
CA GLY A 455 5.35 4.52 -1.02
C GLY A 455 5.09 4.27 -2.50
N GLU A 456 3.89 4.62 -2.97
CA GLU A 456 3.53 4.48 -4.40
C GLU A 456 4.25 5.50 -5.28
N GLY A 457 4.46 6.72 -4.73
CA GLY A 457 5.23 7.76 -5.42
C GLY A 457 6.68 7.37 -5.63
N TRP A 458 7.34 6.79 -4.59
CA TRP A 458 8.69 6.25 -4.72
C TRP A 458 8.76 5.12 -5.74
N ALA A 459 7.85 4.13 -5.66
CA ALA A 459 7.84 3.00 -6.57
C ALA A 459 7.60 3.45 -8.04
N THR A 460 6.69 4.41 -8.27
CA THR A 460 6.46 4.99 -9.59
C THR A 460 7.68 5.80 -10.08
N TYR A 461 8.34 6.55 -9.18
CA TYR A 461 9.58 7.23 -9.51
C TYR A 461 10.70 6.24 -9.85
N ALA A 462 10.78 5.12 -9.14
CA ALA A 462 11.76 4.06 -9.36
C ALA A 462 11.62 3.38 -10.74
N GLU A 463 10.40 3.33 -11.30
CA GLU A 463 10.16 2.90 -12.68
C GLU A 463 11.02 3.71 -13.67
N GLY A 464 11.10 5.02 -13.46
CA GLY A 464 11.87 5.95 -14.28
C GLY A 464 13.40 5.83 -14.16
N LEU A 465 13.91 5.02 -13.21
CA LEU A 465 15.35 4.75 -13.06
C LEU A 465 15.87 3.62 -13.98
N GLY A 466 15.01 3.12 -14.87
CA GLY A 466 15.39 2.08 -15.84
C GLY A 466 16.64 2.41 -16.66
N PRO A 467 16.80 3.62 -17.22
CA PRO A 467 17.99 4.02 -17.98
C PRO A 467 19.28 3.95 -17.16
N GLU A 468 19.28 4.42 -15.90
CA GLU A 468 20.43 4.35 -14.99
C GLU A 468 20.83 2.89 -14.70
N LEU A 469 19.84 1.98 -14.70
CA LEU A 469 20.03 0.55 -14.49
C LEU A 469 20.28 -0.20 -15.81
N GLY A 470 20.29 0.51 -16.97
CA GLY A 470 20.52 -0.09 -18.28
C GLY A 470 19.35 -0.93 -18.79
N LEU A 471 18.12 -0.59 -18.38
CA LEU A 471 16.87 -1.08 -18.90
C LEU A 471 16.31 -0.09 -19.96
N PHE A 472 15.18 -0.43 -20.57
CA PHE A 472 14.50 0.38 -21.61
C PHE A 472 15.35 0.65 -22.85
N GLN A 473 16.20 -0.32 -23.22
CA GLN A 473 17.09 -0.20 -24.37
C GLN A 473 16.33 -0.36 -25.72
N ASP A 474 15.20 -1.05 -25.70
CA ASP A 474 14.32 -1.20 -26.86
C ASP A 474 13.09 -0.27 -26.74
N PRO A 475 12.53 0.18 -27.90
CA PRO A 475 11.41 1.11 -27.89
C PRO A 475 10.13 0.58 -27.24
N PHE A 476 9.88 -0.75 -27.24
CA PHE A 476 8.69 -1.30 -26.59
C PHE A 476 8.81 -1.35 -25.07
N SER A 477 9.99 -1.66 -24.55
CA SER A 477 10.25 -1.59 -23.12
C SER A 477 10.15 -0.13 -22.61
N LEU A 478 10.65 0.85 -23.36
CA LEU A 478 10.45 2.27 -23.06
C LEU A 478 8.97 2.68 -23.19
N PHE A 479 8.25 2.17 -24.18
CA PHE A 479 6.79 2.37 -24.27
C PHE A 479 6.08 1.81 -23.05
N GLY A 480 6.50 0.65 -22.55
CA GLY A 480 5.96 0.07 -21.34
C GLY A 480 6.03 1.00 -20.14
N HIS A 481 7.19 1.65 -19.94
CA HIS A 481 7.35 2.67 -18.91
C HIS A 481 6.40 3.86 -19.10
N LEU A 482 6.39 4.44 -20.31
CA LEU A 482 5.51 5.60 -20.59
C LEU A 482 4.02 5.25 -20.49
N ASN A 483 3.61 4.00 -20.84
CA ASN A 483 2.25 3.55 -20.69
C ASN A 483 1.86 3.39 -19.21
N GLU A 484 2.76 2.89 -18.37
CA GLU A 484 2.50 2.80 -16.93
C GLU A 484 2.41 4.19 -16.29
N GLU A 485 3.28 5.14 -16.66
CA GLU A 485 3.18 6.54 -16.21
C GLU A 485 1.87 7.19 -16.70
N MET A 486 1.49 6.99 -17.98
CA MET A 486 0.20 7.42 -18.52
C MET A 486 -0.98 6.87 -17.72
N PHE A 487 -0.89 5.61 -17.35
CA PHE A 487 -1.92 4.98 -16.53
C PHE A 487 -2.04 5.63 -15.15
N ARG A 488 -0.91 5.98 -14.49
CA ARG A 488 -0.92 6.70 -13.20
C ARG A 488 -1.45 8.14 -13.37
N ALA A 489 -1.09 8.83 -14.45
CA ALA A 489 -1.66 10.15 -14.76
C ALA A 489 -3.17 10.09 -15.02
N ALA A 490 -3.63 9.11 -15.80
CA ALA A 490 -5.05 8.91 -16.06
C ALA A 490 -5.86 8.59 -14.79
N ARG A 491 -5.26 7.98 -13.76
CA ARG A 491 -5.90 7.76 -12.44
C ARG A 491 -6.31 9.08 -11.78
N LEU A 492 -5.51 10.15 -11.91
CA LEU A 492 -5.85 11.47 -11.37
C LEU A 492 -7.15 11.99 -11.97
N VAL A 493 -7.35 11.78 -13.27
CA VAL A 493 -8.54 12.21 -14.01
C VAL A 493 -9.75 11.33 -13.67
N VAL A 494 -9.57 10.01 -13.66
CA VAL A 494 -10.67 9.06 -13.51
C VAL A 494 -11.20 9.03 -12.08
N ASP A 495 -10.34 8.99 -11.07
CA ASP A 495 -10.76 8.96 -9.66
C ASP A 495 -11.53 10.24 -9.30
N THR A 496 -10.99 11.41 -9.66
CA THR A 496 -11.67 12.70 -9.46
C THR A 496 -12.93 12.84 -10.34
N GLY A 497 -12.88 12.32 -11.56
CA GLY A 497 -14.03 12.24 -12.46
C GLY A 497 -15.21 11.49 -11.82
N ILE A 498 -14.95 10.31 -11.27
CA ILE A 498 -15.96 9.50 -10.58
C ILE A 498 -16.45 10.21 -9.31
N HIS A 499 -15.53 10.60 -8.44
CA HIS A 499 -15.89 10.95 -7.06
C HIS A 499 -16.25 12.42 -6.85
N ALA A 500 -15.81 13.33 -7.72
CA ALA A 500 -16.13 14.75 -7.65
C ALA A 500 -16.99 15.26 -8.81
N LEU A 501 -16.83 14.71 -10.04
CA LEU A 501 -17.48 15.22 -11.24
C LEU A 501 -18.66 14.35 -11.73
N GLY A 502 -18.95 13.23 -11.05
CA GLY A 502 -20.12 12.39 -11.34
C GLY A 502 -19.99 11.52 -12.60
N TRP A 503 -18.75 11.18 -13.02
CA TRP A 503 -18.55 10.28 -14.14
C TRP A 503 -19.18 8.92 -13.88
N SER A 504 -19.75 8.35 -14.94
CA SER A 504 -20.21 6.96 -14.92
C SER A 504 -19.01 5.99 -14.98
N ARG A 505 -19.27 4.74 -14.58
CA ARG A 505 -18.27 3.64 -14.71
C ARG A 505 -17.78 3.51 -16.15
N GLN A 506 -18.68 3.62 -17.14
CA GLN A 506 -18.31 3.49 -18.55
C GLN A 506 -17.41 4.64 -19.01
N GLN A 507 -17.72 5.90 -18.66
CA GLN A 507 -16.85 7.04 -18.98
C GLN A 507 -15.43 6.85 -18.43
N ALA A 508 -15.31 6.34 -17.21
CA ALA A 508 -14.02 6.03 -16.58
C ALA A 508 -13.24 4.93 -17.34
N ILE A 509 -13.91 3.85 -17.74
CA ILE A 509 -13.33 2.76 -18.54
C ILE A 509 -12.91 3.26 -19.92
N ASP A 510 -13.76 4.04 -20.58
CA ASP A 510 -13.47 4.59 -21.90
C ASP A 510 -12.28 5.54 -21.88
N TYR A 511 -12.16 6.34 -20.81
CA TYR A 511 -11.00 7.24 -20.63
C TYR A 511 -9.70 6.44 -20.52
N LEU A 512 -9.64 5.43 -19.64
CA LEU A 512 -8.45 4.57 -19.53
C LEU A 512 -8.15 3.84 -20.85
N THR A 513 -9.19 3.33 -21.50
CA THR A 513 -9.05 2.57 -22.75
C THR A 513 -8.56 3.43 -23.91
N THR A 514 -8.91 4.71 -23.94
CA THR A 514 -8.47 5.66 -24.97
C THR A 514 -7.00 6.08 -24.77
N HIS A 515 -6.53 6.15 -23.53
CA HIS A 515 -5.23 6.72 -23.22
C HIS A 515 -4.15 5.68 -22.89
N THR A 516 -4.50 4.42 -22.59
CA THR A 516 -3.55 3.37 -22.22
C THR A 516 -3.68 2.12 -23.10
N ALA A 517 -2.59 1.38 -23.24
CA ALA A 517 -2.58 0.08 -23.91
C ALA A 517 -2.96 -1.09 -22.97
N ASN A 518 -3.41 -0.81 -21.77
CA ASN A 518 -3.82 -1.84 -20.81
C ASN A 518 -4.97 -2.68 -21.37
N PRO A 519 -5.03 -3.99 -21.12
CA PRO A 519 -6.16 -4.84 -21.49
C PRO A 519 -7.47 -4.26 -20.92
N LEU A 520 -8.55 -4.31 -21.71
CA LEU A 520 -9.86 -3.76 -21.32
C LEU A 520 -10.31 -4.27 -19.95
N ARG A 521 -10.16 -5.58 -19.72
CA ARG A 521 -10.55 -6.20 -18.44
C ARG A 521 -9.76 -5.65 -17.25
N ASP A 522 -8.49 -5.30 -17.46
CA ASP A 522 -7.67 -4.72 -16.38
C ASP A 522 -8.12 -3.27 -16.13
N ASN A 523 -8.50 -2.50 -17.17
CA ASN A 523 -9.11 -1.18 -17.01
C ASN A 523 -10.46 -1.24 -16.26
N GLU A 524 -11.31 -2.24 -16.59
CA GLU A 524 -12.58 -2.47 -15.87
C GLU A 524 -12.34 -2.75 -14.39
N ALA A 525 -11.41 -3.66 -14.08
CA ALA A 525 -11.06 -4.02 -12.71
C ALA A 525 -10.49 -2.82 -11.92
N GLU A 526 -9.68 -1.99 -12.58
CA GLU A 526 -9.11 -0.80 -11.96
C GLU A 526 -10.19 0.26 -11.68
N VAL A 527 -11.11 0.51 -12.61
CA VAL A 527 -12.23 1.42 -12.35
C VAL A 527 -13.09 0.93 -11.18
N ASP A 528 -13.36 -0.38 -11.10
CA ASP A 528 -14.08 -0.96 -9.97
C ASP A 528 -13.30 -0.81 -8.66
N ARG A 529 -11.96 -0.87 -8.70
CA ARG A 529 -11.09 -0.59 -7.55
C ARG A 529 -11.19 0.87 -7.11
N TYR A 530 -11.20 1.84 -8.05
CA TYR A 530 -11.34 3.26 -7.70
C TYR A 530 -12.70 3.54 -7.06
N ILE A 531 -13.78 2.95 -7.59
CA ILE A 531 -15.12 3.04 -6.98
C ILE A 531 -15.12 2.53 -5.53
N ALA A 532 -14.37 1.45 -5.25
CA ALA A 532 -14.29 0.82 -3.95
C ALA A 532 -13.27 1.47 -2.99
N ARG A 533 -12.33 2.29 -3.50
CA ARG A 533 -11.24 2.92 -2.73
C ARG A 533 -10.98 4.35 -3.20
N PRO A 534 -11.92 5.29 -2.95
CA PRO A 534 -11.82 6.67 -3.40
C PRO A 534 -10.52 7.35 -2.94
N GLY A 535 -9.84 8.07 -3.84
CA GLY A 535 -8.66 8.88 -3.55
C GLY A 535 -7.33 8.10 -3.47
N GLN A 536 -7.33 6.77 -3.31
CA GLN A 536 -6.10 5.99 -3.20
C GLN A 536 -5.28 6.03 -4.49
N ALA A 537 -5.94 5.98 -5.65
CA ALA A 537 -5.29 5.96 -6.95
C ALA A 537 -4.50 7.25 -7.28
N LEU A 538 -4.78 8.35 -6.59
CA LEU A 538 -4.13 9.65 -6.79
C LEU A 538 -2.69 9.69 -6.29
N ALA A 539 -2.37 8.88 -5.30
CA ALA A 539 -1.11 8.87 -4.58
C ALA A 539 0.10 8.65 -5.48
N TYR A 540 -0.02 7.75 -6.46
CA TYR A 540 1.04 7.33 -7.37
C TYR A 540 1.67 8.50 -8.13
N GLN A 541 0.89 9.18 -8.95
CA GLN A 541 1.39 10.25 -9.81
C GLN A 541 1.78 11.49 -9.00
N ILE A 542 1.00 11.85 -7.96
CA ILE A 542 1.31 13.02 -7.12
C ILE A 542 2.63 12.80 -6.38
N GLY A 543 2.85 11.63 -5.80
CA GLY A 543 4.11 11.30 -5.15
C GLY A 543 5.29 11.26 -6.11
N HIS A 544 5.12 10.63 -7.29
CA HIS A 544 6.10 10.59 -8.37
C HIS A 544 6.55 12.00 -8.76
N LEU A 545 5.59 12.85 -9.15
CA LEU A 545 5.87 14.21 -9.58
C LEU A 545 6.58 15.04 -8.51
N ARG A 546 6.21 14.83 -7.23
CA ARG A 546 6.90 15.52 -6.13
C ARG A 546 8.34 15.08 -5.97
N ILE A 547 8.63 13.79 -6.07
CA ILE A 547 10.01 13.29 -5.99
C ILE A 547 10.83 13.79 -7.19
N LEU A 548 10.28 13.81 -8.40
CA LEU A 548 10.93 14.39 -9.57
C LEU A 548 11.26 15.87 -9.38
N ALA A 549 10.30 16.65 -8.86
CA ALA A 549 10.51 18.08 -8.57
C ALA A 549 11.62 18.27 -7.54
N LEU A 550 11.66 17.45 -6.48
CA LEU A 550 12.72 17.50 -5.48
C LEU A 550 14.10 17.10 -6.05
N ARG A 551 14.15 16.10 -6.95
CA ARG A 551 15.39 15.73 -7.68
C ARG A 551 15.90 16.90 -8.51
N THR A 552 15.02 17.53 -9.28
CA THR A 552 15.33 18.70 -10.11
C THR A 552 15.83 19.87 -9.27
N GLN A 553 15.12 20.20 -8.18
CA GLN A 553 15.53 21.24 -7.22
C GLN A 553 16.91 20.96 -6.60
N ALA A 554 17.14 19.71 -6.19
CA ALA A 554 18.41 19.32 -5.59
C ALA A 554 19.56 19.42 -6.60
N ARG A 555 19.36 18.94 -7.85
CA ARG A 555 20.35 19.04 -8.94
C ARG A 555 20.67 20.49 -9.25
N ALA A 556 19.67 21.35 -9.40
CA ALA A 556 19.88 22.79 -9.65
C ALA A 556 20.60 23.47 -8.49
N ALA A 557 20.28 23.13 -7.26
CA ALA A 557 20.86 23.77 -6.07
C ALA A 557 22.31 23.32 -5.78
N LEU A 558 22.67 22.07 -6.09
CA LEU A 558 23.96 21.46 -5.76
C LEU A 558 24.95 21.45 -6.94
N GLY A 559 24.47 21.54 -8.19
CA GLY A 559 25.32 21.48 -9.37
C GLY A 559 26.19 20.22 -9.39
N GLU A 560 27.51 20.38 -9.47
CA GLU A 560 28.49 19.29 -9.46
C GLU A 560 28.55 18.50 -8.14
N LEU A 561 28.00 19.03 -7.06
CA LEU A 561 27.90 18.33 -5.77
C LEU A 561 26.75 17.33 -5.72
N PHE A 562 25.84 17.36 -6.69
CA PHE A 562 24.70 16.45 -6.71
C PHE A 562 25.14 15.01 -6.99
N ASP A 563 24.84 14.09 -6.09
CA ASP A 563 24.95 12.64 -6.27
C ASP A 563 23.56 12.02 -6.15
N LEU A 564 23.10 11.35 -7.21
CA LEU A 564 21.80 10.70 -7.29
C LEU A 564 21.62 9.64 -6.18
N ARG A 565 22.65 8.89 -5.85
CA ARG A 565 22.60 7.83 -4.83
C ARG A 565 22.37 8.44 -3.45
N ARG A 566 23.12 9.49 -3.10
CA ARG A 566 22.95 10.23 -1.84
C ARG A 566 21.60 10.92 -1.73
N PHE A 567 21.06 11.40 -2.87
CA PHE A 567 19.70 11.92 -2.92
C PHE A 567 18.68 10.82 -2.54
N HIS A 568 18.78 9.63 -3.14
CA HIS A 568 17.89 8.52 -2.82
C HIS A 568 18.07 7.99 -1.40
N ASP A 569 19.31 7.89 -0.91
CA ASP A 569 19.58 7.50 0.47
C ASP A 569 18.99 8.49 1.47
N ASN A 570 18.99 9.80 1.13
CA ASN A 570 18.33 10.82 1.94
C ASN A 570 16.80 10.65 1.90
N LEU A 571 16.19 10.41 0.74
CA LEU A 571 14.75 10.18 0.63
C LEU A 571 14.30 9.00 1.51
N LEU A 572 14.98 7.87 1.37
CA LEU A 572 14.62 6.61 2.05
C LEU A 572 15.07 6.55 3.50
N GLY A 573 16.09 7.33 3.88
CA GLY A 573 16.68 7.32 5.22
C GLY A 573 15.80 7.92 6.32
N GLY A 574 14.63 8.46 5.99
CA GLY A 574 13.63 8.95 6.94
C GLY A 574 12.50 7.96 7.21
N GLY A 575 12.50 6.78 6.59
CA GLY A 575 11.31 5.94 6.50
C GLY A 575 10.25 6.58 5.59
N ALA A 576 9.02 6.09 5.63
CA ALA A 576 7.93 6.71 4.90
C ALA A 576 7.57 8.08 5.52
N LEU A 577 7.42 9.11 4.68
CA LEU A 577 7.15 10.49 5.09
C LEU A 577 5.97 11.08 4.30
N PRO A 578 5.12 11.93 4.91
CA PRO A 578 4.24 12.78 4.14
C PRO A 578 5.07 13.72 3.23
N LEU A 579 4.57 14.06 2.05
CA LEU A 579 5.30 14.87 1.08
C LEU A 579 5.82 16.21 1.64
N PRO A 580 5.07 16.96 2.48
CA PRO A 580 5.61 18.18 3.10
C PRO A 580 6.82 17.94 4.03
N GLU A 581 6.90 16.79 4.71
CA GLU A 581 8.08 16.46 5.53
C GLU A 581 9.24 15.97 4.65
N LEU A 582 8.95 15.26 3.58
CA LEU A 582 9.94 14.89 2.57
C LEU A 582 10.61 16.14 1.98
N ASP A 583 9.82 17.18 1.68
CA ASP A 583 10.34 18.49 1.24
C ASP A 583 11.30 19.12 2.24
N ARG A 584 10.90 19.15 3.51
CA ARG A 584 11.75 19.70 4.58
C ARG A 584 13.04 18.90 4.71
N ARG A 585 12.97 17.58 4.59
CA ARG A 585 14.13 16.69 4.65
C ARG A 585 15.10 16.96 3.50
N VAL A 586 14.63 17.04 2.26
CA VAL A 586 15.47 17.34 1.10
C VAL A 586 16.08 18.73 1.19
N LYS A 587 15.34 19.76 1.64
CA LYS A 587 15.88 21.11 1.84
C LYS A 587 17.01 21.13 2.89
N ARG A 588 16.85 20.41 4.01
CA ARG A 588 17.91 20.26 5.02
C ARG A 588 19.14 19.54 4.44
N TRP A 589 18.93 18.48 3.68
CA TRP A 589 20.01 17.76 3.02
C TRP A 589 20.78 18.64 2.02
N ILE A 590 20.09 19.41 1.16
CA ILE A 590 20.72 20.35 0.25
C ILE A 590 21.59 21.38 1.03
N ALA A 591 21.10 21.91 2.13
CA ALA A 591 21.87 22.83 2.96
C ALA A 591 23.12 22.18 3.56
N ALA A 592 23.01 20.95 4.06
CA ALA A 592 24.14 20.18 4.59
C ALA A 592 25.19 19.83 3.53
N GLU A 593 24.76 19.49 2.30
CA GLU A 593 25.68 19.21 1.19
C GLU A 593 26.47 20.44 0.72
N LYS A 594 25.91 21.65 0.91
CA LYS A 594 26.59 22.91 0.60
C LYS A 594 27.61 23.29 1.66
N ASP A 595 27.46 22.83 2.91
CA ASP A 595 28.39 23.11 3.99
C ASP A 595 29.66 22.23 3.90
N PRO A 596 30.85 22.83 3.71
CA PRO A 596 32.09 22.05 3.61
C PRO A 596 32.41 21.24 4.86
N ALA A 597 32.03 21.75 6.06
CA ALA A 597 32.30 21.06 7.33
C ALA A 597 31.48 19.77 7.46
N THR A 598 30.19 19.84 7.14
CA THR A 598 29.30 18.68 7.16
C THR A 598 29.69 17.62 6.10
N ARG A 599 30.09 18.09 4.92
CA ARG A 599 30.52 17.21 3.82
C ARG A 599 31.83 16.47 4.12
N ALA A 600 32.77 17.08 4.82
CA ALA A 600 34.03 16.44 5.22
C ALA A 600 33.81 15.30 6.23
N GLY A 601 32.89 15.46 7.18
CA GLY A 601 32.49 14.43 8.15
C GLY A 601 31.81 13.22 7.49
N GLY A 602 30.87 13.46 6.58
CA GLY A 602 30.15 12.39 5.88
C GLY A 602 30.99 11.56 4.88
N LYS A 603 32.11 12.09 4.40
CA LYS A 603 33.04 11.34 3.54
C LYS A 603 33.89 10.32 4.31
N ALA A 604 34.12 10.52 5.60
CA ALA A 604 34.87 9.58 6.45
C ALA A 604 34.12 8.26 6.67
N ASP A 605 32.78 8.34 6.82
CA ASP A 605 31.95 7.15 7.05
C ASP A 605 31.67 6.35 5.77
N ALA A 606 31.56 7.01 4.61
CA ALA A 606 31.29 6.35 3.33
C ALA A 606 32.52 5.71 2.66
N ALA A 607 33.73 6.24 2.92
CA ALA A 607 34.97 5.73 2.32
C ALA A 607 35.47 4.43 2.95
N ALA A 608 34.97 4.05 4.12
CA ALA A 608 35.38 2.84 4.84
C ALA A 608 34.69 1.56 4.31
N GLU A 609 33.61 1.67 3.54
CA GLU A 609 32.78 0.49 3.16
C GLU A 609 32.86 0.02 1.71
N PHE A 610 33.36 0.83 0.75
CA PHE A 610 33.37 0.40 -0.66
C PHE A 610 34.60 0.88 -1.45
N GLY A 611 35.38 -0.11 -1.95
CA GLY A 611 36.46 0.10 -2.90
C GLY A 611 35.99 0.70 -4.21
N ALA A 612 36.75 1.64 -4.73
CA ALA A 612 36.46 2.44 -5.91
C ALA A 612 36.27 1.62 -7.19
N ALA A 613 35.09 1.73 -7.78
CA ALA A 613 34.87 1.49 -9.21
C ALA A 613 33.81 2.49 -9.70
N SER A 614 34.25 3.63 -10.22
CA SER A 614 33.38 4.61 -10.84
C SER A 614 33.60 4.64 -12.35
N GLU A 615 32.70 4.00 -13.11
CA GLU A 615 32.46 4.43 -14.50
C GLU A 615 31.43 5.57 -14.47
N PRO A 616 31.60 6.63 -15.30
CA PRO A 616 30.62 7.72 -15.34
C PRO A 616 29.28 7.20 -15.88
N ALA A 617 28.21 7.57 -15.19
CA ALA A 617 26.84 7.25 -15.62
C ALA A 617 26.55 7.93 -16.97
N PRO A 618 25.84 7.24 -17.89
CA PRO A 618 25.40 7.85 -19.13
C PRO A 618 24.46 9.01 -18.82
N THR A 619 24.75 10.19 -19.40
CA THR A 619 23.92 11.38 -19.29
C THR A 619 22.67 11.20 -20.14
N TRP A 620 21.58 10.73 -19.54
CA TRP A 620 20.25 10.87 -20.09
C TRP A 620 19.61 12.09 -19.42
N GLU A 621 19.40 13.13 -20.18
CA GLU A 621 18.61 14.28 -19.73
C GLU A 621 17.18 14.09 -20.19
N PRO A 622 16.19 14.11 -19.26
CA PRO A 622 14.81 14.33 -19.67
C PRO A 622 14.74 15.72 -20.32
N ALA A 623 14.22 15.78 -21.53
CA ALA A 623 14.24 16.97 -22.38
C ALA A 623 13.33 18.12 -21.94
N PHE A 624 12.97 18.22 -20.64
CA PHE A 624 12.06 19.25 -20.15
C PHE A 624 12.46 19.77 -18.76
N GLU A 625 12.70 21.07 -18.70
CA GLU A 625 12.67 21.85 -17.47
C GLU A 625 11.21 21.97 -17.01
N PHE A 626 10.95 21.55 -15.77
CA PHE A 626 9.64 21.73 -15.13
C PHE A 626 9.72 22.86 -14.12
N ASP A 627 9.10 23.98 -14.45
CA ASP A 627 8.66 24.95 -13.44
C ASP A 627 7.36 24.44 -12.81
N PHE A 628 7.48 23.61 -11.77
CA PHE A 628 6.33 23.15 -10.99
C PHE A 628 6.14 24.07 -9.79
N VAL A 629 5.21 25.01 -9.90
CA VAL A 629 4.65 25.73 -8.75
C VAL A 629 3.49 24.88 -8.19
N LEU A 630 3.77 24.06 -7.17
CA LEU A 630 2.73 23.37 -6.37
C LEU A 630 2.03 24.31 -5.38
N ASP A 631 2.36 25.60 -5.38
CA ASP A 631 1.72 26.64 -4.60
C ASP A 631 0.60 27.28 -5.44
N GLY A 632 -0.54 26.65 -5.44
CA GLY A 632 -1.89 27.13 -5.25
C GLY A 632 -2.52 28.16 -6.17
N GLU A 633 -2.02 28.55 -7.32
CA GLU A 633 -2.80 29.40 -8.25
C GLU A 633 -2.95 28.72 -9.62
N LEU A 634 -4.22 28.37 -9.94
CA LEU A 634 -4.62 28.06 -11.30
C LEU A 634 -4.41 29.31 -12.19
N PRO A 635 -4.02 29.14 -13.48
CA PRO A 635 -3.93 30.28 -14.39
C PRO A 635 -5.23 31.08 -14.37
N ALA A 636 -5.13 32.40 -14.21
CA ALA A 636 -6.28 33.29 -14.20
C ALA A 636 -7.10 33.10 -15.50
N GLY A 637 -8.33 32.60 -15.35
CA GLY A 637 -9.24 32.33 -16.48
C GLY A 637 -9.60 30.88 -16.73
N TYR A 638 -9.14 29.92 -15.87
CA TYR A 638 -9.58 28.54 -15.97
C TYR A 638 -11.03 28.42 -15.45
N ASP A 639 -11.97 28.32 -16.36
CA ASP A 639 -13.35 27.89 -16.13
C ASP A 639 -13.40 26.36 -16.37
N PRO A 640 -13.72 25.53 -15.36
CA PRO A 640 -14.05 24.14 -15.59
C PRO A 640 -15.45 24.03 -16.17
N GLY A 641 -15.62 24.60 -17.38
CA GLY A 641 -16.85 24.46 -18.14
C GLY A 641 -17.32 23.01 -18.20
N PRO A 642 -18.59 22.73 -18.53
CA PRO A 642 -19.11 21.38 -18.64
C PRO A 642 -18.17 20.59 -19.54
N SER A 643 -17.77 19.41 -19.06
CA SER A 643 -16.92 18.45 -19.77
C SER A 643 -17.25 18.49 -21.27
N PRO A 644 -16.29 18.69 -22.19
CA PRO A 644 -16.63 18.60 -23.59
C PRO A 644 -17.36 17.30 -23.82
N ASP A 645 -18.51 17.35 -24.47
CA ASP A 645 -19.33 16.19 -24.80
C ASP A 645 -18.41 15.16 -25.47
N PHE A 646 -18.04 14.13 -24.70
CA PHE A 646 -17.27 13.03 -25.22
C PHE A 646 -18.22 12.16 -26.03
N GLU A 647 -18.33 12.46 -27.32
CA GLU A 647 -18.89 11.52 -28.29
C GLU A 647 -17.91 10.34 -28.41
N PRO A 648 -18.30 9.13 -28.03
CA PRO A 648 -17.46 7.96 -28.28
C PRO A 648 -17.22 7.87 -29.81
N PRO A 649 -15.98 7.62 -30.26
CA PRO A 649 -15.71 7.44 -31.67
C PRO A 649 -16.64 6.34 -32.21
N ALA A 650 -17.37 6.61 -33.29
CA ALA A 650 -18.24 5.66 -33.96
C ALA A 650 -17.46 4.34 -34.19
N ALA A 651 -18.12 3.21 -33.91
CA ALA A 651 -17.54 1.88 -34.05
C ALA A 651 -16.84 1.77 -35.40
N SER A 652 -15.50 1.78 -35.39
CA SER A 652 -14.70 1.72 -36.59
C SER A 652 -14.85 0.37 -37.27
N ALA A 653 -15.01 0.40 -38.58
CA ALA A 653 -14.97 -0.77 -39.47
C ALA A 653 -13.72 -1.64 -39.20
N PRO A 654 -13.76 -2.94 -39.46
CA PRO A 654 -12.63 -3.84 -39.21
C PRO A 654 -11.39 -3.33 -39.94
N ALA A 655 -10.29 -3.28 -39.19
CA ALA A 655 -9.00 -2.80 -39.67
C ALA A 655 -8.57 -3.56 -40.93
N PRO A 656 -8.00 -2.87 -41.95
CA PRO A 656 -7.46 -3.54 -43.13
C PRO A 656 -6.30 -4.46 -42.72
N ALA A 657 -6.22 -5.63 -43.36
CA ALA A 657 -5.23 -6.67 -43.12
C ALA A 657 -3.80 -6.11 -43.07
N SER A 658 -3.14 -6.30 -41.93
CA SER A 658 -1.81 -5.79 -41.62
C SER A 658 -0.76 -6.30 -42.62
N LYS A 659 -0.05 -5.38 -43.25
CA LYS A 659 1.23 -5.69 -43.94
C LYS A 659 2.21 -6.17 -42.88
N SER A 660 2.90 -7.29 -43.15
CA SER A 660 3.81 -8.00 -42.27
C SER A 660 4.79 -7.08 -41.51
N TYR A 661 4.53 -6.89 -40.20
CA TYR A 661 5.49 -6.34 -39.25
C TYR A 661 6.35 -7.50 -38.72
N ARG A 662 7.68 -7.34 -38.75
CA ARG A 662 8.60 -8.32 -38.19
C ARG A 662 8.74 -8.04 -36.68
N ALA A 663 8.48 -9.03 -35.85
CA ALA A 663 8.63 -8.88 -34.42
C ALA A 663 10.06 -8.45 -34.04
N PRO A 664 10.24 -7.63 -33.00
CA PRO A 664 11.57 -7.28 -32.51
C PRO A 664 12.33 -8.51 -32.05
N ALA A 665 13.67 -8.52 -32.20
CA ALA A 665 14.54 -9.65 -31.88
C ALA A 665 14.53 -10.10 -30.40
N TRP A 666 13.91 -9.32 -29.50
CA TRP A 666 13.76 -9.68 -28.10
C TRP A 666 12.48 -10.49 -27.79
N VAL A 667 11.67 -10.78 -28.83
CA VAL A 667 10.48 -11.64 -28.73
C VAL A 667 10.85 -13.13 -28.92
N GLU A 668 12.02 -13.42 -29.54
CA GLU A 668 12.63 -14.74 -29.61
C GLU A 668 13.57 -14.95 -28.39
#